data_11f32f95f8f7b60674cf545d072bbbb2
#
_entry.id   11f32f95f8f7b60674cf545d072bbbb2
#
_cell.length_a   1.000
_cell.length_b   1.000
_cell.length_c   1.000
_cell.angle_alpha   90.00
_cell.angle_beta   90.00
_cell.angle_gamma   90.00
#
_symmetry.space_group_name_H-M   'P 1'
#
loop_
_entity.id
_entity.type
_entity.pdbx_description
1 polymer ?
#
loop_
_entity_poly.entity_id
_entity_poly.type
_entity_poly.pdbx_seq_one_letter_code
_entity_poly.pdbx_strand_id
1 'polypeptide(L)'
;MIIPTTYNLLTGIISDAIYHHLDIQQFMEEEQKGCRRYRQGTKHQLLINSCILEDCKQRARNLSMAWVDYKKAYDSVPHSWIIRCLDIYKISPPIKEFIKSQMQRWTMNITLRHTNGEIHLPDVKVKRGIFQGDSLSPLLFCIAIDPLSKLIKKESIGYSLNKSRKKKDKVKDLISHLLFMDDLKLYAEDEKGLEKLIEVVHEFSRDIGMEFGLEKCAKCTIKKGKKVNGTNIEIEEGQFIKDLESDTNYIYLGIEENATLEHKKLREKARTEYIRRLKKICRSELSPKNKITAINQMAIPVLSYGFGIIDWPQKDIDSLDVKTRKILTMHKVLYRNQCLDRVYLPRREGGMGLIEINDAYRNAIISLDFYLKTTPDKHLQNVKKQHQEDLHQNKSIPKLADIFKTAHEQVNNNNQTNETASEAPDQEQCLKLYPYLHHERASKRERWKTNKRAGLFYEETQKSYIDQKGSFQWIQNGELKFDEERLLIAAQDQGLTTNGFLKMCGIRQDDKCRFCHNATESTSHLVSACKILLADGHYTRRHNKVCSYIHWTICRDKGIPTKEVWLHEPQPVTATDDVTIFYDKEIPAGRYIENGAIKPDIVVWDRQSRSALIIDVSVPNDFGINRAEREKVTKYQDLKNALKDEWQLKDIAVIPVIIGATGLMKDNLQCYLDSIPGMPKKYQVQIAAIRGTVSLLKQALGTHFQ
;
A
#
# COMPACT_ATOMS: atom_id res chain seq x y z
N MET A 1 -1.77 23.99 10.86
CA MET A 1 -3.05 24.69 11.19
C MET A 1 -4.14 23.64 11.18
N ILE A 2 -5.13 23.72 12.07
CA ILE A 2 -6.29 22.82 12.12
C ILE A 2 -7.48 23.60 11.58
N ILE A 3 -8.09 23.10 10.51
CA ILE A 3 -9.28 23.68 9.85
C ILE A 3 -10.49 22.81 10.19
N PRO A 4 -11.65 23.38 10.53
CA PRO A 4 -12.87 22.60 10.79
C PRO A 4 -13.24 21.72 9.59
N THR A 5 -13.59 20.47 9.84
CA THR A 5 -13.91 19.48 8.77
C THR A 5 -15.10 19.94 7.91
N THR A 6 -16.12 20.54 8.50
CA THR A 6 -17.28 21.06 7.77
C THR A 6 -16.92 22.21 6.84
N TYR A 7 -16.02 23.11 7.28
CA TYR A 7 -15.50 24.18 6.44
C TYR A 7 -14.72 23.61 5.25
N ASN A 8 -13.82 22.65 5.51
CA ASN A 8 -13.02 22.02 4.47
C ASN A 8 -13.86 21.23 3.45
N LEU A 9 -14.98 20.63 3.90
CA LEU A 9 -15.94 19.99 3.00
C LEU A 9 -16.63 21.01 2.09
N LEU A 10 -17.11 22.12 2.66
CA LEU A 10 -17.76 23.19 1.89
C LEU A 10 -16.81 23.82 0.87
N THR A 11 -15.58 24.16 1.27
CA THR A 11 -14.57 24.71 0.39
C THR A 11 -14.14 23.72 -0.68
N GLY A 12 -14.20 22.41 -0.41
CA GLY A 12 -14.00 21.35 -1.38
C GLY A 12 -15.06 21.36 -2.51
N ILE A 13 -16.33 21.47 -2.14
CA ILE A 13 -17.44 21.56 -3.11
C ILE A 13 -17.30 22.82 -3.97
N ILE A 14 -16.95 23.96 -3.37
CA ILE A 14 -16.72 25.21 -4.08
C ILE A 14 -15.52 25.09 -5.03
N SER A 15 -14.44 24.48 -4.57
CA SER A 15 -13.25 24.18 -5.38
C SER A 15 -13.60 23.36 -6.61
N ASP A 16 -14.46 22.33 -6.45
CA ASP A 16 -14.91 21.49 -7.56
C ASP A 16 -15.72 22.30 -8.58
N ALA A 17 -16.62 23.16 -8.13
CA ALA A 17 -17.43 24.01 -9.00
C ALA A 17 -16.57 25.02 -9.79
N ILE A 18 -15.61 25.68 -9.13
CA ILE A 18 -14.66 26.59 -9.76
C ILE A 18 -13.79 25.84 -10.77
N TYR A 19 -13.24 24.70 -10.37
CA TYR A 19 -12.39 23.89 -11.25
C TYR A 19 -13.13 23.47 -12.53
N HIS A 20 -14.36 23.00 -12.41
CA HIS A 20 -15.19 22.61 -13.54
C HIS A 20 -15.41 23.76 -14.52
N HIS A 21 -15.71 24.97 -14.00
CA HIS A 21 -15.83 26.17 -14.81
C HIS A 21 -14.53 26.51 -15.56
N LEU A 22 -13.39 26.50 -14.85
CA LEU A 22 -12.08 26.81 -15.45
C LEU A 22 -11.66 25.80 -16.51
N ASP A 23 -11.98 24.51 -16.30
CA ASP A 23 -11.65 23.43 -17.21
C ASP A 23 -12.48 23.48 -18.51
N ILE A 24 -13.79 23.68 -18.39
CA ILE A 24 -14.69 23.87 -19.59
C ILE A 24 -14.25 25.05 -20.43
N GLN A 25 -13.92 26.17 -19.80
CA GLN A 25 -13.53 27.40 -20.51
C GLN A 25 -12.06 27.38 -20.93
N GLN A 26 -11.29 26.38 -20.54
CA GLN A 26 -9.84 26.27 -20.77
C GLN A 26 -9.08 27.55 -20.40
N PHE A 27 -9.44 28.15 -19.25
CA PHE A 27 -8.87 29.43 -18.83
C PHE A 27 -7.46 29.32 -18.27
N MET A 28 -7.13 28.18 -17.65
CA MET A 28 -5.82 27.95 -17.03
C MET A 28 -4.77 27.56 -18.05
N GLU A 29 -3.62 28.17 -17.95
CA GLU A 29 -2.47 27.86 -18.81
C GLU A 29 -1.94 26.44 -18.58
N GLU A 30 -1.47 25.82 -19.67
CA GLU A 30 -1.01 24.41 -19.64
C GLU A 30 0.31 24.23 -18.87
N GLU A 31 1.08 25.28 -18.66
CA GLU A 31 2.35 25.26 -17.95
C GLU A 31 2.19 24.99 -16.44
N GLN A 32 1.05 25.43 -15.85
CA GLN A 32 0.72 25.09 -14.45
C GLN A 32 0.18 23.67 -14.35
N LYS A 33 0.92 22.78 -13.67
CA LYS A 33 0.52 21.38 -13.42
C LYS A 33 0.11 21.11 -11.97
N GLY A 34 0.23 22.09 -11.09
CA GLY A 34 -0.38 22.05 -9.76
C GLY A 34 -1.91 22.10 -9.85
N CYS A 35 -2.61 21.40 -8.96
CA CYS A 35 -4.07 21.34 -8.89
C CYS A 35 -4.81 20.95 -10.20
N ARG A 36 -4.13 20.33 -11.15
CA ARG A 36 -4.74 19.86 -12.41
C ARG A 36 -5.18 18.41 -12.26
N ARG A 37 -6.47 18.16 -12.42
CA ARG A 37 -7.03 16.79 -12.41
C ARG A 37 -6.53 16.01 -13.62
N TYR A 38 -6.39 14.71 -13.46
CA TYR A 38 -5.94 13.78 -14.51
C TYR A 38 -4.55 14.10 -15.10
N ARG A 39 -3.74 14.90 -14.39
CA ARG A 39 -2.33 15.15 -14.72
C ARG A 39 -1.40 14.49 -13.68
N GLN A 40 -0.22 14.09 -14.12
CA GLN A 40 0.77 13.46 -13.21
C GLN A 40 1.58 14.50 -12.39
N GLY A 41 1.18 15.75 -12.40
CA GLY A 41 1.74 16.82 -11.57
C GLY A 41 3.26 16.97 -11.69
N THR A 42 3.98 16.75 -10.59
CA THR A 42 5.44 16.87 -10.55
C THR A 42 6.15 16.00 -11.58
N LYS A 43 5.68 14.76 -11.79
CA LYS A 43 6.28 13.85 -12.76
C LYS A 43 6.16 14.36 -14.19
N HIS A 44 5.06 15.01 -14.51
CA HIS A 44 4.85 15.67 -15.79
C HIS A 44 5.90 16.75 -16.07
N GLN A 45 6.12 17.64 -15.09
CA GLN A 45 7.13 18.70 -15.18
C GLN A 45 8.55 18.15 -15.28
N LEU A 46 8.86 17.14 -14.46
CA LEU A 46 10.18 16.48 -14.49
C LEU A 46 10.47 15.78 -15.81
N LEU A 47 9.47 15.21 -16.49
CA LEU A 47 9.63 14.61 -17.81
C LEU A 47 9.97 15.65 -18.88
N ILE A 48 9.23 16.76 -18.92
CA ILE A 48 9.51 17.85 -19.87
C ILE A 48 10.92 18.42 -19.61
N ASN A 49 11.24 18.68 -18.34
CA ASN A 49 12.54 19.16 -17.95
C ASN A 49 13.68 18.22 -18.36
N SER A 50 13.55 16.93 -18.06
CA SER A 50 14.53 15.90 -18.46
C SER A 50 14.75 15.89 -19.98
N CYS A 51 13.66 15.98 -20.76
CA CYS A 51 13.69 16.03 -22.20
C CYS A 51 14.46 17.27 -22.72
N ILE A 52 14.23 18.45 -22.13
CA ILE A 52 14.95 19.69 -22.49
C ILE A 52 16.45 19.55 -22.23
N LEU A 53 16.83 19.06 -21.02
CA LEU A 53 18.24 18.90 -20.65
C LEU A 53 18.95 17.89 -21.55
N GLU A 54 18.27 16.80 -21.90
CA GLU A 54 18.80 15.74 -22.75
C GLU A 54 18.96 16.21 -24.21
N ASP A 55 17.94 16.90 -24.77
CA ASP A 55 17.99 17.50 -26.11
C ASP A 55 19.15 18.54 -26.20
N CYS A 56 19.28 19.40 -25.18
CA CYS A 56 20.35 20.38 -25.13
C CYS A 56 21.74 19.73 -25.16
N LYS A 57 21.94 18.67 -24.40
CA LYS A 57 23.19 17.92 -24.31
C LYS A 57 23.49 17.16 -25.59
N GLN A 58 22.54 16.38 -26.09
CA GLN A 58 22.74 15.49 -27.27
C GLN A 58 22.97 16.28 -28.57
N ARG A 59 22.24 17.40 -28.72
CA ARG A 59 22.33 18.25 -29.91
C ARG A 59 23.30 19.41 -29.78
N ALA A 60 24.08 19.44 -28.70
CA ALA A 60 25.07 20.48 -28.40
C ALA A 60 24.48 21.91 -28.55
N ARG A 61 23.28 22.15 -27.96
CA ARG A 61 22.56 23.43 -28.05
C ARG A 61 22.90 24.34 -26.87
N ASN A 62 22.42 25.58 -26.96
CA ASN A 62 22.49 26.55 -25.87
C ASN A 62 21.16 26.52 -25.09
N LEU A 63 21.25 26.71 -23.78
CA LEU A 63 20.14 26.79 -22.86
C LEU A 63 20.53 27.63 -21.65
N SER A 64 19.74 28.61 -21.30
CA SER A 64 19.81 29.33 -20.03
C SER A 64 18.52 29.07 -19.26
N MET A 65 18.62 28.70 -18.00
CA MET A 65 17.49 28.36 -17.15
C MET A 65 17.63 28.94 -15.76
N ALA A 66 16.51 29.25 -15.12
CA ALA A 66 16.48 29.70 -13.74
C ALA A 66 15.39 29.00 -12.95
N TRP A 67 15.65 28.76 -11.69
CA TRP A 67 14.70 28.31 -10.68
C TRP A 67 14.34 29.49 -9.80
N VAL A 68 13.04 29.78 -9.70
CA VAL A 68 12.51 30.90 -8.90
C VAL A 68 11.63 30.31 -7.79
N ASP A 69 12.00 30.61 -6.54
CA ASP A 69 11.26 30.23 -5.33
C ASP A 69 10.66 31.50 -4.70
N TYR A 70 9.43 31.39 -4.21
CA TYR A 70 8.77 32.50 -3.53
C TYR A 70 8.88 32.38 -2.02
N LYS A 71 9.14 33.50 -1.36
CA LYS A 71 9.18 33.58 0.09
C LYS A 71 7.79 33.47 0.68
N LYS A 72 7.51 32.34 1.36
CA LYS A 72 6.19 32.06 1.96
C LYS A 72 5.02 32.28 0.99
N ALA A 73 5.06 31.67 -0.18
CA ALA A 73 4.14 31.88 -1.28
C ALA A 73 2.67 31.93 -0.85
N TYR A 74 2.16 30.90 -0.14
CA TYR A 74 0.79 30.84 0.34
C TYR A 74 0.41 31.95 1.32
N ASP A 75 1.33 32.39 2.17
CA ASP A 75 1.10 33.45 3.14
C ASP A 75 1.16 34.84 2.51
N SER A 76 1.68 34.94 1.27
CA SER A 76 2.01 36.23 0.62
C SER A 76 0.96 36.73 -0.37
N VAL A 77 0.07 35.87 -0.89
CA VAL A 77 -0.91 36.25 -1.90
C VAL A 77 -1.96 37.21 -1.31
N PRO A 78 -2.16 38.43 -1.89
CA PRO A 78 -3.16 39.37 -1.39
C PRO A 78 -4.61 38.89 -1.68
N HIS A 79 -5.48 39.05 -0.72
CA HIS A 79 -6.91 38.73 -0.91
C HIS A 79 -7.54 39.55 -2.06
N SER A 80 -7.17 40.84 -2.18
CA SER A 80 -7.65 41.72 -3.26
C SER A 80 -7.28 41.20 -4.65
N TRP A 81 -6.06 40.65 -4.79
CA TRP A 81 -5.61 40.04 -6.03
C TRP A 81 -6.37 38.78 -6.36
N ILE A 82 -6.58 37.90 -5.38
CA ILE A 82 -7.37 36.68 -5.57
C ILE A 82 -8.78 37.02 -6.06
N ILE A 83 -9.44 38.00 -5.41
CA ILE A 83 -10.80 38.44 -5.83
C ILE A 83 -10.77 39.00 -7.23
N ARG A 84 -9.73 39.78 -7.60
CA ARG A 84 -9.57 40.30 -8.99
C ARG A 84 -9.37 39.17 -9.99
N CYS A 85 -8.61 38.15 -9.68
CA CYS A 85 -8.45 36.96 -10.52
C CYS A 85 -9.78 36.22 -10.72
N LEU A 86 -10.58 36.08 -9.66
CA LEU A 86 -11.91 35.46 -9.79
C LEU A 86 -12.81 36.25 -10.77
N ASP A 87 -12.68 37.60 -10.86
CA ASP A 87 -13.36 38.41 -11.89
C ASP A 87 -12.80 38.14 -13.28
N ILE A 88 -11.46 38.14 -13.43
CA ILE A 88 -10.79 37.87 -14.72
C ILE A 88 -11.23 36.54 -15.31
N TYR A 89 -11.31 35.50 -14.47
CA TYR A 89 -11.73 34.14 -14.85
C TYR A 89 -13.25 33.93 -14.85
N LYS A 90 -14.04 35.01 -14.69
CA LYS A 90 -15.50 35.01 -14.76
C LYS A 90 -16.15 34.00 -13.83
N ILE A 91 -15.64 33.88 -12.62
CA ILE A 91 -16.24 33.03 -11.58
C ILE A 91 -17.57 33.62 -11.14
N SER A 92 -18.58 32.77 -10.97
CA SER A 92 -19.93 33.12 -10.59
C SER A 92 -19.96 34.11 -9.40
N PRO A 93 -20.73 35.23 -9.51
CA PRO A 93 -20.80 36.25 -8.46
C PRO A 93 -21.13 35.71 -7.06
N PRO A 94 -22.10 34.79 -6.88
CA PRO A 94 -22.37 34.21 -5.56
C PRO A 94 -21.15 33.50 -4.92
N ILE A 95 -20.36 32.75 -5.71
CA ILE A 95 -19.15 32.08 -5.24
C ILE A 95 -18.09 33.12 -4.87
N LYS A 96 -17.88 34.11 -5.71
CA LYS A 96 -16.94 35.21 -5.45
C LYS A 96 -17.27 35.97 -4.18
N GLU A 97 -18.53 36.38 -3.98
CA GLU A 97 -18.95 37.09 -2.78
C GLU A 97 -18.86 36.23 -1.52
N PHE A 98 -19.13 34.92 -1.62
CA PHE A 98 -18.89 33.99 -0.55
C PHE A 98 -17.39 33.98 -0.15
N ILE A 99 -16.50 33.77 -1.11
CA ILE A 99 -15.04 33.74 -0.85
C ILE A 99 -14.58 35.05 -0.23
N LYS A 100 -15.01 36.19 -0.77
CA LYS A 100 -14.70 37.53 -0.25
C LYS A 100 -15.17 37.71 1.19
N SER A 101 -16.40 37.33 1.48
CA SER A 101 -16.97 37.38 2.83
C SER A 101 -16.20 36.51 3.81
N GLN A 102 -15.78 35.29 3.38
CA GLN A 102 -14.97 34.40 4.24
C GLN A 102 -13.59 35.00 4.51
N MET A 103 -12.88 35.52 3.50
CA MET A 103 -11.58 36.16 3.66
C MET A 103 -11.63 37.35 4.63
N GLN A 104 -12.72 38.10 4.66
CA GLN A 104 -12.92 39.18 5.62
C GLN A 104 -13.08 38.70 7.07
N ARG A 105 -13.54 37.46 7.26
CA ARG A 105 -13.80 36.84 8.57
C ARG A 105 -12.68 35.94 9.06
N TRP A 106 -11.69 35.64 8.23
CA TRP A 106 -10.62 34.73 8.61
C TRP A 106 -9.83 35.23 9.80
N THR A 107 -9.82 34.42 10.84
CA THR A 107 -9.03 34.60 12.06
C THR A 107 -8.25 33.35 12.38
N MET A 108 -7.16 33.48 13.08
CA MET A 108 -6.30 32.41 13.54
C MET A 108 -6.17 32.46 15.05
N ASN A 109 -6.54 31.36 15.72
CA ASN A 109 -6.41 31.19 17.16
C ASN A 109 -5.07 30.46 17.43
N ILE A 110 -4.25 31.05 18.28
CA ILE A 110 -2.96 30.47 18.67
C ILE A 110 -3.05 30.00 20.12
N THR A 111 -2.88 28.69 20.32
CA THR A 111 -2.82 28.08 21.64
C THR A 111 -1.42 27.55 21.88
N LEU A 112 -0.75 28.04 22.90
CA LEU A 112 0.54 27.54 23.35
C LEU A 112 0.30 26.51 24.48
N ARG A 113 0.74 25.28 24.28
CA ARG A 113 0.66 24.21 25.29
C ARG A 113 1.98 24.14 26.04
N HIS A 114 1.90 24.26 27.36
CA HIS A 114 3.02 24.10 28.28
C HIS A 114 2.69 23.01 29.29
N THR A 115 3.69 22.48 29.99
CA THR A 115 3.50 21.48 31.07
C THR A 115 2.55 21.92 32.17
N ASN A 116 2.41 23.22 32.39
CA ASN A 116 1.58 23.83 33.45
C ASN A 116 0.26 24.39 32.93
N GLY A 117 -0.16 24.15 31.70
CA GLY A 117 -1.42 24.60 31.14
C GLY A 117 -1.34 25.09 29.68
N GLU A 118 -2.46 25.67 29.24
CA GLU A 118 -2.59 26.24 27.89
C GLU A 118 -2.71 27.77 27.98
N ILE A 119 -1.98 28.47 27.11
CA ILE A 119 -2.09 29.91 26.93
C ILE A 119 -2.78 30.16 25.60
N HIS A 120 -3.94 30.83 25.64
CA HIS A 120 -4.68 31.26 24.47
C HIS A 120 -4.28 32.71 24.12
N LEU A 121 -3.78 32.94 22.94
CA LEU A 121 -3.52 34.29 22.44
C LEU A 121 -4.81 34.88 21.85
N PRO A 122 -4.95 36.23 21.78
CA PRO A 122 -6.05 36.86 21.07
C PRO A 122 -6.13 36.41 19.60
N ASP A 123 -7.33 36.41 19.05
CA ASP A 123 -7.57 36.06 17.65
C ASP A 123 -6.80 37.01 16.72
N VAL A 124 -5.99 36.44 15.86
CA VAL A 124 -5.22 37.18 14.85
C VAL A 124 -6.00 37.19 13.53
N LYS A 125 -6.37 38.38 13.07
CA LYS A 125 -7.04 38.54 11.78
C LYS A 125 -6.08 38.26 10.61
N VAL A 126 -6.46 37.35 9.71
CA VAL A 126 -5.71 37.04 8.50
C VAL A 126 -6.08 38.05 7.41
N LYS A 127 -5.17 38.99 7.11
CA LYS A 127 -5.40 40.07 6.14
C LYS A 127 -4.85 39.76 4.75
N ARG A 128 -4.02 38.72 4.63
CA ARG A 128 -3.34 38.30 3.39
C ARG A 128 -2.97 36.81 3.50
N GLY A 129 -2.76 36.16 2.38
CA GLY A 129 -2.44 34.73 2.29
C GLY A 129 -3.68 33.84 2.34
N ILE A 130 -3.46 32.57 2.13
CA ILE A 130 -4.47 31.50 2.10
C ILE A 130 -4.08 30.35 3.02
N PHE A 131 -5.06 29.60 3.52
CA PHE A 131 -4.82 28.58 4.51
C PHE A 131 -4.19 27.31 3.93
N GLN A 132 -3.05 26.89 4.48
CA GLN A 132 -2.48 25.59 4.18
C GLN A 132 -3.35 24.47 4.80
N GLY A 133 -3.82 23.53 3.94
CA GLY A 133 -4.69 22.42 4.34
C GLY A 133 -6.18 22.64 4.05
N ASP A 134 -6.58 23.81 3.57
CA ASP A 134 -7.93 24.06 3.03
C ASP A 134 -8.05 23.50 1.60
N SER A 135 -9.19 22.87 1.29
CA SER A 135 -9.45 22.25 -0.02
C SER A 135 -9.49 23.23 -1.19
N LEU A 136 -9.85 24.48 -0.94
CA LEU A 136 -9.95 25.54 -1.97
C LEU A 136 -8.63 26.27 -2.20
N SER A 137 -7.79 26.39 -1.17
CA SER A 137 -6.57 27.21 -1.21
C SER A 137 -5.60 26.86 -2.34
N PRO A 138 -5.32 25.57 -2.66
CA PRO A 138 -4.44 25.26 -3.79
C PRO A 138 -4.94 25.77 -5.12
N LEU A 139 -6.25 25.71 -5.36
CA LEU A 139 -6.85 26.21 -6.60
C LEU A 139 -6.82 27.74 -6.65
N LEU A 140 -7.12 28.44 -5.55
CA LEU A 140 -7.00 29.89 -5.48
C LEU A 140 -5.59 30.37 -5.74
N PHE A 141 -4.58 29.64 -5.22
CA PHE A 141 -3.17 29.95 -5.50
C PHE A 141 -2.86 29.81 -7.01
N CYS A 142 -3.25 28.70 -7.63
CA CYS A 142 -3.06 28.48 -9.07
C CYS A 142 -3.75 29.58 -9.91
N ILE A 143 -4.96 29.97 -9.54
CA ILE A 143 -5.70 31.07 -10.20
C ILE A 143 -4.94 32.41 -10.06
N ALA A 144 -4.37 32.67 -8.88
CA ALA A 144 -3.64 33.94 -8.62
C ALA A 144 -2.31 34.01 -9.39
N ILE A 145 -1.66 32.91 -9.66
CA ILE A 145 -0.38 32.85 -10.39
C ILE A 145 -0.55 32.67 -11.91
N ASP A 146 -1.68 32.14 -12.38
CA ASP A 146 -1.90 31.85 -13.80
C ASP A 146 -1.70 33.06 -14.74
N PRO A 147 -2.06 34.32 -14.37
CA PRO A 147 -1.77 35.50 -15.21
C PRO A 147 -0.28 35.70 -15.49
N LEU A 148 0.61 35.26 -14.57
CA LEU A 148 2.04 35.28 -14.81
C LEU A 148 2.45 34.40 -16.00
N SER A 149 1.87 33.20 -16.12
CA SER A 149 2.13 32.31 -17.26
C SER A 149 1.78 33.00 -18.60
N LYS A 150 0.68 33.76 -18.64
CA LYS A 150 0.27 34.53 -19.84
C LYS A 150 1.26 35.64 -20.16
N LEU A 151 1.77 36.35 -19.16
CA LEU A 151 2.77 37.40 -19.35
C LEU A 151 4.10 36.82 -19.87
N ILE A 152 4.58 35.75 -19.27
CA ILE A 152 5.82 35.07 -19.71
C ILE A 152 5.67 34.60 -21.18
N LYS A 153 4.55 34.02 -21.58
CA LYS A 153 4.31 33.53 -22.96
C LYS A 153 4.26 34.68 -23.98
N LYS A 154 3.80 35.85 -23.56
CA LYS A 154 3.74 37.06 -24.42
C LYS A 154 5.10 37.49 -24.93
N GLU A 155 6.16 37.28 -24.15
CA GLU A 155 7.53 37.61 -24.54
C GLU A 155 8.07 36.76 -25.68
N SER A 156 7.43 35.63 -26.00
CA SER A 156 7.85 34.73 -27.09
C SER A 156 9.30 34.25 -26.94
N ILE A 157 9.79 34.16 -25.70
CA ILE A 157 11.10 33.63 -25.32
C ILE A 157 10.93 32.23 -24.74
N GLY A 158 11.83 31.32 -25.06
CA GLY A 158 11.77 29.94 -24.55
C GLY A 158 12.75 29.00 -25.25
N TYR A 159 12.73 27.74 -24.87
CA TYR A 159 13.49 26.69 -25.51
C TYR A 159 12.60 25.89 -26.47
N SER A 160 13.07 25.63 -27.70
CA SER A 160 12.33 24.86 -28.69
C SER A 160 12.92 23.46 -28.85
N LEU A 161 12.14 22.41 -28.57
CA LEU A 161 12.56 21.01 -28.81
C LEU A 161 12.65 20.67 -30.32
N ASN A 162 11.78 21.28 -31.15
CA ASN A 162 11.63 20.99 -32.58
C ASN A 162 12.23 22.08 -33.46
N LYS A 163 13.58 22.23 -33.49
CA LYS A 163 14.21 23.06 -34.52
C LYS A 163 14.29 22.30 -35.85
N SER A 164 13.23 22.34 -36.66
CA SER A 164 13.31 21.92 -38.07
C SER A 164 14.32 22.80 -38.80
N ARG A 165 15.26 22.18 -39.54
CA ARG A 165 16.19 22.88 -40.43
C ARG A 165 15.49 23.56 -41.62
N LYS A 166 14.20 23.30 -41.83
CA LYS A 166 13.41 23.91 -42.91
C LYS A 166 12.68 25.17 -42.43
N LYS A 167 13.07 26.31 -42.98
CA LYS A 167 12.65 27.69 -42.64
C LYS A 167 11.14 28.03 -42.79
N LYS A 168 10.23 27.09 -43.03
CA LYS A 168 8.83 27.37 -43.37
C LYS A 168 7.78 27.13 -42.30
N ASP A 169 8.08 26.43 -41.22
CA ASP A 169 7.10 26.18 -40.14
C ASP A 169 7.23 27.20 -39.02
N LYS A 170 6.42 28.26 -39.10
CA LYS A 170 6.51 29.44 -38.22
C LYS A 170 5.83 29.31 -36.85
N VAL A 171 5.37 28.17 -36.44
CA VAL A 171 4.90 27.99 -35.03
C VAL A 171 5.98 27.27 -34.25
N LYS A 172 6.83 28.04 -33.59
CA LYS A 172 7.80 27.51 -32.63
C LYS A 172 7.03 27.08 -31.38
N ASP A 173 6.95 25.79 -31.12
CA ASP A 173 6.57 25.27 -29.79
C ASP A 173 7.69 25.65 -28.81
N LEU A 174 7.57 26.84 -28.21
CA LEU A 174 8.52 27.35 -27.23
C LEU A 174 8.07 26.93 -25.83
N ILE A 175 8.99 26.34 -25.07
CA ILE A 175 8.81 26.10 -23.66
C ILE A 175 9.53 27.22 -22.92
N SER A 176 8.76 28.22 -22.46
CA SER A 176 9.27 29.37 -21.72
C SER A 176 9.45 29.09 -20.24
N HIS A 177 8.56 28.30 -19.66
CA HIS A 177 8.57 27.98 -18.25
C HIS A 177 7.80 26.68 -17.94
N LEU A 178 8.07 26.15 -16.77
CA LEU A 178 7.29 25.10 -16.11
C LEU A 178 6.88 25.61 -14.74
N LEU A 179 5.63 25.36 -14.35
CA LEU A 179 5.07 25.85 -13.10
C LEU A 179 4.35 24.74 -12.36
N PHE A 180 4.73 24.51 -11.12
CA PHE A 180 4.03 23.57 -10.24
C PHE A 180 3.79 24.24 -8.89
N MET A 181 2.57 24.70 -8.68
CA MET A 181 2.19 25.60 -7.60
C MET A 181 3.06 26.87 -7.64
N ASP A 182 3.95 27.08 -6.69
CA ASP A 182 4.91 28.16 -6.55
C ASP A 182 6.30 27.85 -7.14
N ASP A 183 6.61 26.58 -7.39
CA ASP A 183 7.87 26.17 -8.03
C ASP A 183 7.89 26.56 -9.50
N LEU A 184 8.57 27.65 -9.83
CA LEU A 184 8.70 28.18 -11.19
C LEU A 184 10.09 27.89 -11.75
N LYS A 185 10.13 27.32 -12.95
CA LYS A 185 11.37 27.14 -13.72
C LYS A 185 11.28 27.79 -15.08
N LEU A 186 12.21 28.69 -15.41
CA LEU A 186 12.30 29.46 -16.64
C LEU A 186 13.29 28.85 -17.60
N TYR A 187 13.05 29.00 -18.90
CA TYR A 187 13.93 28.52 -19.98
C TYR A 187 14.07 29.58 -21.08
N ALA A 188 15.30 29.80 -21.54
CA ALA A 188 15.61 30.62 -22.69
C ALA A 188 16.78 30.00 -23.49
N GLU A 189 16.96 30.39 -24.74
CA GLU A 189 18.08 29.92 -25.57
C GLU A 189 19.42 30.62 -25.17
N ASP A 190 19.33 31.79 -24.52
CA ASP A 190 20.49 32.58 -24.08
C ASP A 190 20.22 33.33 -22.77
N GLU A 191 21.30 33.96 -22.21
CA GLU A 191 21.20 34.67 -20.93
C GLU A 191 20.35 35.93 -21.01
N LYS A 192 20.39 36.69 -22.12
CA LYS A 192 19.58 37.92 -22.29
C LYS A 192 18.08 37.60 -22.29
N GLY A 193 17.70 36.56 -22.97
CA GLY A 193 16.30 36.09 -22.96
C GLY A 193 15.88 35.64 -21.55
N LEU A 194 16.76 34.98 -20.80
CA LEU A 194 16.47 34.58 -19.43
C LEU A 194 16.32 35.79 -18.50
N GLU A 195 17.22 36.80 -18.61
CA GLU A 195 17.13 38.05 -17.85
C GLU A 195 15.78 38.73 -18.06
N LYS A 196 15.33 38.84 -19.31
CA LYS A 196 14.02 39.42 -19.62
C LYS A 196 12.86 38.66 -19.02
N LEU A 197 12.89 37.30 -19.03
CA LEU A 197 11.85 36.49 -18.37
C LEU A 197 11.86 36.70 -16.86
N ILE A 198 13.03 36.79 -16.23
CA ILE A 198 13.17 37.07 -14.79
C ILE A 198 12.62 38.47 -14.46
N GLU A 199 12.88 39.47 -15.28
CA GLU A 199 12.35 40.82 -15.11
C GLU A 199 10.80 40.79 -15.11
N VAL A 200 10.18 40.14 -16.08
CA VAL A 200 8.70 39.98 -16.15
C VAL A 200 8.14 39.29 -14.89
N VAL A 201 8.82 38.24 -14.41
CA VAL A 201 8.42 37.53 -13.18
C VAL A 201 8.58 38.44 -11.97
N HIS A 202 9.64 39.18 -11.88
CA HIS A 202 9.91 40.11 -10.78
C HIS A 202 8.90 41.26 -10.74
N GLU A 203 8.64 41.92 -11.87
CA GLU A 203 7.63 43.00 -11.98
C GLU A 203 6.25 42.51 -11.55
N PHE A 204 5.77 41.36 -12.09
CA PHE A 204 4.51 40.78 -11.69
C PHE A 204 4.47 40.52 -10.18
N SER A 205 5.54 39.93 -9.63
CA SER A 205 5.62 39.57 -8.22
C SER A 205 5.57 40.79 -7.32
N ARG A 206 6.30 41.83 -7.68
CA ARG A 206 6.31 43.13 -6.99
C ARG A 206 4.90 43.75 -7.00
N ASP A 207 4.22 43.76 -8.13
CA ASP A 207 2.89 44.36 -8.29
C ASP A 207 1.84 43.69 -7.41
N ILE A 208 1.94 42.37 -7.22
CA ILE A 208 1.07 41.64 -6.31
C ILE A 208 1.66 41.49 -4.89
N GLY A 209 2.82 42.10 -4.64
CA GLY A 209 3.47 42.09 -3.33
C GLY A 209 4.01 40.73 -2.87
N MET A 210 4.41 39.86 -3.78
CA MET A 210 5.14 38.64 -3.48
C MET A 210 6.64 38.85 -3.64
N GLU A 211 7.44 38.26 -2.78
CA GLU A 211 8.90 38.38 -2.76
C GLU A 211 9.59 37.09 -3.18
N PHE A 212 10.72 37.18 -3.86
CA PHE A 212 11.57 36.04 -4.14
C PHE A 212 12.28 35.54 -2.89
N GLY A 213 12.39 34.25 -2.71
CA GLY A 213 13.29 33.60 -1.77
C GLY A 213 14.68 33.46 -2.36
N LEU A 214 15.41 34.56 -2.48
CA LEU A 214 16.67 34.62 -3.23
C LEU A 214 17.71 33.57 -2.79
N GLU A 215 17.67 33.16 -1.54
CA GLU A 215 18.53 32.10 -1.02
C GLU A 215 18.25 30.72 -1.63
N LYS A 216 17.10 30.57 -2.26
CA LYS A 216 16.67 29.35 -2.97
C LYS A 216 16.54 29.56 -4.48
N CYS A 217 16.68 30.76 -4.98
CA CYS A 217 16.72 31.02 -6.40
C CYS A 217 18.12 30.74 -6.97
N ALA A 218 18.18 30.20 -8.17
CA ALA A 218 19.44 29.95 -8.87
C ALA A 218 19.25 30.00 -10.39
N LYS A 219 20.31 30.17 -11.14
CA LYS A 219 20.34 30.04 -12.59
C LYS A 219 21.45 29.12 -13.05
N CYS A 220 21.36 28.64 -14.28
CA CYS A 220 22.38 27.81 -14.91
C CYS A 220 22.43 28.10 -16.41
N THR A 221 23.62 28.30 -16.95
CA THR A 221 23.84 28.55 -18.38
C THR A 221 24.61 27.37 -19.01
N ILE A 222 24.09 26.89 -20.13
CA ILE A 222 24.65 25.81 -20.93
C ILE A 222 24.96 26.37 -22.35
N LYS A 223 26.20 26.24 -22.79
CA LYS A 223 26.61 26.56 -24.17
C LYS A 223 27.13 25.31 -24.85
N LYS A 224 26.62 25.03 -26.06
CA LYS A 224 26.98 23.83 -26.84
C LYS A 224 26.86 22.51 -26.03
N GLY A 225 25.80 22.38 -25.23
CA GLY A 225 25.53 21.21 -24.40
C GLY A 225 26.40 21.06 -23.15
N LYS A 226 27.24 22.04 -22.82
CA LYS A 226 28.13 22.03 -21.64
C LYS A 226 27.82 23.21 -20.72
N LYS A 227 27.81 22.98 -19.42
CA LYS A 227 27.68 24.03 -18.43
C LYS A 227 28.83 25.02 -18.57
N VAL A 228 28.53 26.30 -18.52
CA VAL A 228 29.51 27.40 -18.47
C VAL A 228 29.16 28.28 -17.27
N ASN A 229 30.19 28.96 -16.74
CA ASN A 229 29.97 29.95 -15.69
C ASN A 229 29.27 31.17 -16.32
N GLY A 230 28.12 31.51 -15.80
CA GLY A 230 27.35 32.69 -16.20
C GLY A 230 27.59 33.86 -15.24
N THR A 231 27.01 35.01 -15.56
CA THR A 231 26.94 36.17 -14.67
C THR A 231 25.77 36.09 -13.72
N ASN A 232 25.85 36.58 -12.49
CA ASN A 232 24.68 36.72 -11.63
C ASN A 232 23.71 37.73 -12.27
N ILE A 233 22.40 37.51 -12.11
CA ILE A 233 21.38 38.43 -12.60
C ILE A 233 20.94 39.31 -11.43
N GLU A 234 21.16 40.63 -11.55
CA GLU A 234 20.67 41.62 -10.60
C GLU A 234 19.18 41.87 -10.83
N ILE A 235 18.41 41.81 -9.75
CA ILE A 235 16.93 42.01 -9.78
C ILE A 235 16.60 43.39 -9.23
N GLU A 236 17.24 43.76 -8.11
CA GLU A 236 17.20 45.07 -7.45
C GLU A 236 18.60 45.38 -6.93
N GLU A 237 18.83 46.62 -6.54
CA GLU A 237 20.12 47.08 -6.04
C GLU A 237 20.65 46.16 -4.92
N GLY A 238 21.74 45.45 -5.20
CA GLY A 238 22.36 44.49 -4.28
C GLY A 238 21.67 43.13 -4.14
N GLN A 239 20.62 42.84 -4.91
CA GLN A 239 19.90 41.57 -4.89
C GLN A 239 20.13 40.78 -6.18
N PHE A 240 20.66 39.56 -6.06
CA PHE A 240 21.06 38.75 -7.20
C PHE A 240 20.47 37.35 -7.20
N ILE A 241 20.03 36.86 -8.37
CA ILE A 241 19.93 35.43 -8.63
C ILE A 241 21.31 34.93 -9.03
N LYS A 242 21.87 34.05 -8.20
CA LYS A 242 23.24 33.53 -8.37
C LYS A 242 23.32 32.46 -9.45
N ASP A 243 24.41 32.47 -10.19
CA ASP A 243 24.74 31.35 -11.07
C ASP A 243 25.11 30.13 -10.23
N LEU A 244 24.59 28.96 -10.61
CA LEU A 244 24.82 27.71 -9.89
C LEU A 244 26.31 27.30 -10.07
N GLU A 245 27.04 27.11 -8.98
CA GLU A 245 28.42 26.66 -9.00
C GLU A 245 28.57 25.29 -9.68
N SER A 246 29.76 25.00 -10.23
CA SER A 246 29.99 23.79 -11.04
C SER A 246 29.68 22.50 -10.33
N ASP A 247 29.95 22.44 -9.02
CA ASP A 247 29.80 21.21 -8.21
C ASP A 247 28.53 21.19 -7.37
N THR A 248 27.69 22.24 -7.49
CA THR A 248 26.42 22.31 -6.78
C THR A 248 25.26 21.86 -7.64
N ASN A 249 24.24 21.27 -7.00
CA ASN A 249 23.00 20.86 -7.63
C ASN A 249 21.83 21.65 -7.03
N TYR A 250 20.88 22.00 -7.87
CA TYR A 250 19.59 22.51 -7.43
C TYR A 250 18.60 21.36 -7.22
N ILE A 251 17.70 21.49 -6.25
CA ILE A 251 16.63 20.49 -6.02
C ILE A 251 15.35 21.02 -6.65
N TYR A 252 15.03 20.52 -7.85
CA TYR A 252 13.79 20.85 -8.53
C TYR A 252 12.78 19.71 -8.39
N LEU A 253 11.61 20.01 -7.79
CA LEU A 253 10.56 19.04 -7.51
C LEU A 253 11.10 17.72 -6.91
N GLY A 254 12.02 17.83 -5.95
CA GLY A 254 12.60 16.69 -5.25
C GLY A 254 13.68 15.90 -5.98
N ILE A 255 14.07 16.32 -7.19
CA ILE A 255 15.17 15.73 -7.98
C ILE A 255 16.34 16.73 -8.04
N GLU A 256 17.55 16.26 -7.70
CA GLU A 256 18.76 17.04 -7.83
C GLU A 256 19.19 17.12 -9.29
N GLU A 257 19.40 18.33 -9.76
CA GLU A 257 19.83 18.62 -11.12
C GLU A 257 20.79 19.80 -11.22
N ASN A 258 21.51 19.86 -12.32
CA ASN A 258 22.25 21.05 -12.77
C ASN A 258 22.09 21.15 -14.29
N ALA A 259 23.16 21.23 -15.06
CA ALA A 259 23.09 21.14 -16.53
C ALA A 259 22.64 19.76 -17.06
N THR A 260 22.66 18.73 -16.21
CA THR A 260 22.25 17.36 -16.55
C THR A 260 21.71 16.64 -15.32
N LEU A 261 20.97 15.55 -15.52
CA LEU A 261 20.58 14.63 -14.45
C LEU A 261 21.70 13.59 -14.23
N GLU A 262 22.27 13.59 -13.03
CA GLU A 262 23.28 12.58 -12.68
C GLU A 262 22.63 11.30 -12.18
N HIS A 263 22.06 10.50 -13.08
CA HIS A 263 21.25 9.30 -12.78
C HIS A 263 21.89 8.36 -11.75
N LYS A 264 23.22 8.17 -11.81
CA LYS A 264 23.93 7.28 -10.86
C LYS A 264 23.85 7.81 -9.42
N LYS A 265 24.14 9.10 -9.20
CA LYS A 265 24.05 9.73 -7.87
C LYS A 265 22.61 9.74 -7.34
N LEU A 266 21.64 10.04 -8.21
CA LEU A 266 20.21 10.04 -7.86
C LEU A 266 19.74 8.65 -7.43
N ARG A 267 20.15 7.58 -8.14
CA ARG A 267 19.86 6.19 -7.74
C ARG A 267 20.43 5.83 -6.38
N GLU A 268 21.71 6.16 -6.15
CA GLU A 268 22.35 5.85 -4.86
C GLU A 268 21.72 6.62 -3.69
N LYS A 269 21.30 7.86 -3.90
CA LYS A 269 20.57 8.65 -2.90
C LYS A 269 19.20 8.01 -2.58
N ALA A 270 18.42 7.70 -3.62
CA ALA A 270 17.12 7.05 -3.45
C ALA A 270 17.25 5.67 -2.78
N ARG A 271 18.25 4.87 -3.17
CA ARG A 271 18.56 3.56 -2.58
C ARG A 271 18.93 3.69 -1.10
N THR A 272 19.78 4.65 -0.74
CA THR A 272 20.22 4.87 0.63
C THR A 272 19.03 5.27 1.52
N GLU A 273 18.21 6.19 1.06
CA GLU A 273 17.03 6.64 1.80
C GLU A 273 15.98 5.52 1.92
N TYR A 274 15.74 4.76 0.86
CA TYR A 274 14.87 3.58 0.88
C TYR A 274 15.29 2.59 1.96
N ILE A 275 16.59 2.22 1.97
CA ILE A 275 17.13 1.27 2.93
C ILE A 275 17.07 1.82 4.36
N ARG A 276 17.33 3.12 4.54
CA ARG A 276 17.21 3.79 5.83
C ARG A 276 15.78 3.67 6.39
N ARG A 277 14.77 4.00 5.55
CA ARG A 277 13.36 3.87 5.94
C ARG A 277 12.96 2.43 6.21
N LEU A 278 13.34 1.50 5.33
CA LEU A 278 13.06 0.08 5.50
C LEU A 278 13.58 -0.45 6.85
N LYS A 279 14.84 -0.16 7.19
CA LYS A 279 15.43 -0.56 8.48
C LYS A 279 14.71 0.07 9.67
N LYS A 280 14.32 1.36 9.57
CA LYS A 280 13.58 2.05 10.63
C LYS A 280 12.22 1.41 10.87
N ILE A 281 11.48 1.09 9.80
CA ILE A 281 10.18 0.41 9.89
C ILE A 281 10.35 -1.00 10.48
N CYS A 282 11.36 -1.75 10.04
CA CYS A 282 11.61 -3.09 10.57
C CYS A 282 11.90 -3.09 12.09
N ARG A 283 12.54 -2.06 12.62
CA ARG A 283 12.85 -1.90 14.06
C ARG A 283 11.67 -1.41 14.90
N SER A 284 10.59 -0.92 14.29
CA SER A 284 9.44 -0.41 15.04
C SER A 284 8.65 -1.53 15.71
N GLU A 285 7.79 -1.17 16.67
CA GLU A 285 6.88 -2.10 17.38
C GLU A 285 5.57 -2.39 16.60
N LEU A 286 5.48 -1.99 15.34
CA LEU A 286 4.30 -2.23 14.50
C LEU A 286 4.03 -3.73 14.32
N SER A 287 2.75 -4.10 14.22
CA SER A 287 2.35 -5.47 13.85
C SER A 287 2.88 -5.86 12.46
N PRO A 288 2.98 -7.16 12.12
CA PRO A 288 3.46 -7.60 10.81
C PRO A 288 2.74 -6.93 9.64
N LYS A 289 1.41 -6.90 9.70
CA LYS A 289 0.56 -6.22 8.71
C LYS A 289 0.94 -4.75 8.56
N ASN A 290 1.03 -4.03 9.68
CA ASN A 290 1.30 -2.60 9.65
C ASN A 290 2.75 -2.29 9.21
N LYS A 291 3.73 -3.16 9.50
CA LYS A 291 5.08 -3.02 8.94
C LYS A 291 5.09 -3.12 7.41
N ILE A 292 4.43 -4.13 6.85
CA ILE A 292 4.32 -4.28 5.40
C ILE A 292 3.59 -3.08 4.79
N THR A 293 2.50 -2.62 5.40
CA THR A 293 1.78 -1.42 4.97
C THR A 293 2.68 -0.19 5.00
N ALA A 294 3.44 0.02 6.08
CA ALA A 294 4.38 1.13 6.19
C ALA A 294 5.53 1.05 5.16
N ILE A 295 6.04 -0.14 4.85
CA ILE A 295 7.04 -0.32 3.80
C ILE A 295 6.46 0.09 2.45
N ASN A 296 5.25 -0.37 2.12
CA ASN A 296 4.58 -0.06 0.87
C ASN A 296 4.24 1.43 0.73
N GLN A 297 3.87 2.11 1.81
CA GLN A 297 3.41 3.50 1.79
C GLN A 297 4.50 4.53 2.05
N MET A 298 5.59 4.17 2.73
CA MET A 298 6.61 5.13 3.18
C MET A 298 8.01 4.84 2.64
N ALA A 299 8.36 3.59 2.35
CA ALA A 299 9.68 3.25 1.84
C ALA A 299 9.69 3.12 0.31
N ILE A 300 8.83 2.27 -0.27
CA ILE A 300 8.76 2.05 -1.73
C ILE A 300 8.52 3.34 -2.52
N PRO A 301 7.68 4.30 -2.08
CA PRO A 301 7.46 5.56 -2.79
C PRO A 301 8.73 6.39 -3.00
N VAL A 302 9.75 6.25 -2.16
CA VAL A 302 11.07 6.91 -2.35
C VAL A 302 11.73 6.47 -3.66
N LEU A 303 11.59 5.20 -4.03
CA LEU A 303 12.11 4.66 -5.28
C LEU A 303 11.17 4.98 -6.45
N SER A 304 9.87 4.72 -6.27
CA SER A 304 8.89 4.82 -7.35
C SER A 304 8.63 6.27 -7.80
N TYR A 305 8.94 7.26 -6.97
CA TYR A 305 8.92 8.67 -7.37
C TYR A 305 9.83 8.92 -8.57
N GLY A 306 11.04 8.36 -8.55
CA GLY A 306 12.02 8.51 -9.60
C GLY A 306 11.85 7.57 -10.80
N PHE A 307 10.93 6.60 -10.73
CA PHE A 307 10.73 5.66 -11.85
C PHE A 307 10.17 6.37 -13.08
N GLY A 308 10.85 6.22 -14.22
CA GLY A 308 10.53 6.90 -15.47
C GLY A 308 11.16 8.29 -15.64
N ILE A 309 11.83 8.82 -14.60
CA ILE A 309 12.64 10.06 -14.67
C ILE A 309 14.12 9.71 -14.56
N ILE A 310 14.47 8.90 -13.56
CA ILE A 310 15.82 8.40 -13.34
C ILE A 310 15.96 7.08 -14.08
N ASP A 311 17.04 6.92 -14.83
CA ASP A 311 17.36 5.65 -15.47
C ASP A 311 17.75 4.61 -14.42
N TRP A 312 17.04 3.45 -14.41
CA TRP A 312 17.24 2.34 -13.49
C TRP A 312 17.60 1.07 -14.28
N PRO A 313 18.88 0.65 -14.33
CA PRO A 313 19.24 -0.64 -14.87
C PRO A 313 18.50 -1.79 -14.16
N GLN A 314 18.03 -2.78 -14.91
CA GLN A 314 17.29 -3.92 -14.34
C GLN A 314 18.06 -4.60 -13.20
N LYS A 315 19.37 -4.73 -13.33
CA LYS A 315 20.27 -5.28 -12.30
C LYS A 315 20.18 -4.54 -10.97
N ASP A 316 20.00 -3.21 -10.98
CA ASP A 316 19.87 -2.40 -9.77
C ASP A 316 18.51 -2.66 -9.09
N ILE A 317 17.44 -2.77 -9.88
CA ILE A 317 16.09 -3.12 -9.40
C ILE A 317 16.09 -4.50 -8.76
N ASP A 318 16.61 -5.52 -9.45
CA ASP A 318 16.67 -6.90 -8.94
C ASP A 318 17.48 -6.98 -7.63
N SER A 319 18.58 -6.22 -7.55
CA SER A 319 19.43 -6.15 -6.36
C SER A 319 18.70 -5.54 -5.16
N LEU A 320 17.79 -4.58 -5.40
CA LEU A 320 16.97 -3.96 -4.36
C LEU A 320 15.97 -4.95 -3.78
N ASP A 321 15.31 -5.77 -4.61
CA ASP A 321 14.39 -6.81 -4.13
C ASP A 321 15.12 -7.87 -3.29
N VAL A 322 16.28 -8.32 -3.75
CA VAL A 322 17.14 -9.24 -2.97
C VAL A 322 17.54 -8.62 -1.64
N LYS A 323 17.98 -7.36 -1.64
CA LYS A 323 18.41 -6.64 -0.42
C LYS A 323 17.25 -6.41 0.53
N THR A 324 16.07 -6.11 0.02
CA THR A 324 14.83 -5.97 0.80
C THR A 324 14.52 -7.25 1.55
N ARG A 325 14.46 -8.39 0.85
CA ARG A 325 14.23 -9.70 1.48
C ARG A 325 15.28 -10.03 2.54
N LYS A 326 16.56 -9.77 2.27
CA LYS A 326 17.63 -9.95 3.26
C LYS A 326 17.41 -9.13 4.53
N ILE A 327 17.06 -7.84 4.40
CA ILE A 327 16.80 -6.98 5.55
C ILE A 327 15.57 -7.48 6.31
N LEU A 328 14.50 -7.84 5.63
CA LEU A 328 13.29 -8.38 6.26
C LEU A 328 13.58 -9.68 7.02
N THR A 329 14.40 -10.57 6.48
CA THR A 329 14.83 -11.80 7.15
C THR A 329 15.71 -11.51 8.36
N MET A 330 16.68 -10.59 8.25
CA MET A 330 17.55 -10.18 9.37
C MET A 330 16.76 -9.59 10.54
N HIS A 331 15.69 -8.84 10.24
CA HIS A 331 14.80 -8.27 11.25
C HIS A 331 13.63 -9.20 11.62
N LYS A 332 13.73 -10.49 11.27
CA LYS A 332 12.75 -11.53 11.58
C LYS A 332 11.35 -11.29 11.00
N VAL A 333 11.20 -10.40 10.02
CA VAL A 333 9.92 -10.17 9.32
C VAL A 333 9.56 -11.34 8.42
N LEU A 334 10.55 -11.93 7.77
CA LEU A 334 10.40 -13.11 6.93
C LEU A 334 11.08 -14.32 7.59
N TYR A 335 10.50 -15.48 7.38
CA TYR A 335 11.17 -16.73 7.67
C TYR A 335 12.11 -17.10 6.52
N ARG A 336 13.30 -17.63 6.85
CA ARG A 336 14.37 -17.87 5.86
C ARG A 336 13.93 -18.75 4.68
N ASN A 337 13.11 -19.75 4.94
CA ASN A 337 12.74 -20.79 3.99
C ASN A 337 11.28 -20.71 3.52
N GLN A 338 10.58 -19.59 3.76
CA GLN A 338 9.21 -19.40 3.28
C GLN A 338 9.14 -19.20 1.76
N CYS A 339 7.99 -19.42 1.17
CA CYS A 339 7.74 -19.21 -0.25
C CYS A 339 7.83 -17.71 -0.60
N LEU A 340 8.71 -17.36 -1.55
CA LEU A 340 8.94 -15.97 -1.94
C LEU A 340 7.74 -15.36 -2.66
N ASP A 341 7.07 -16.12 -3.53
CA ASP A 341 5.91 -15.61 -4.26
C ASP A 341 4.79 -15.21 -3.31
N ARG A 342 4.62 -15.95 -2.20
CA ARG A 342 3.66 -15.67 -1.15
C ARG A 342 3.92 -14.33 -0.44
N VAL A 343 5.17 -13.87 -0.34
CA VAL A 343 5.51 -12.57 0.25
C VAL A 343 4.81 -11.43 -0.47
N TYR A 344 4.68 -11.55 -1.78
CA TYR A 344 4.16 -10.49 -2.65
C TYR A 344 2.67 -10.61 -2.98
N LEU A 345 2.04 -11.75 -2.69
CA LEU A 345 0.61 -11.93 -2.86
C LEU A 345 -0.20 -11.14 -1.82
N PRO A 346 -1.42 -10.68 -2.16
CA PRO A 346 -2.29 -9.99 -1.21
C PRO A 346 -2.61 -10.83 0.04
N ARG A 347 -2.78 -10.19 1.19
CA ARG A 347 -3.13 -10.89 2.45
C ARG A 347 -4.45 -11.66 2.35
N ARG A 348 -5.42 -11.15 1.60
CA ARG A 348 -6.69 -11.87 1.33
C ARG A 348 -6.52 -13.17 0.54
N GLU A 349 -5.39 -13.33 -0.13
CA GLU A 349 -5.02 -14.53 -0.89
C GLU A 349 -3.98 -15.39 -0.13
N GLY A 350 -3.79 -15.13 1.15
CA GLY A 350 -2.86 -15.86 2.01
C GLY A 350 -1.40 -15.37 1.93
N GLY A 351 -1.14 -14.29 1.19
CA GLY A 351 0.18 -13.65 1.08
C GLY A 351 0.46 -12.66 2.20
N MET A 352 1.61 -11.98 2.13
CA MET A 352 1.98 -10.94 3.09
C MET A 352 1.63 -9.52 2.61
N GLY A 353 1.45 -9.32 1.29
CA GLY A 353 1.05 -8.06 0.69
C GLY A 353 2.20 -7.05 0.48
N LEU A 354 3.46 -7.49 0.50
CA LEU A 354 4.58 -6.64 0.15
C LEU A 354 4.56 -6.34 -1.35
N ILE A 355 4.80 -5.10 -1.72
CA ILE A 355 4.98 -4.74 -3.13
C ILE A 355 6.41 -5.10 -3.55
N GLU A 356 6.55 -5.91 -4.61
CA GLU A 356 7.84 -6.18 -5.22
C GLU A 356 8.34 -4.95 -5.97
N ILE A 357 9.60 -4.56 -5.78
CA ILE A 357 10.15 -3.32 -6.37
C ILE A 357 10.17 -3.44 -7.90
N ASN A 358 10.44 -4.63 -8.40
CA ASN A 358 10.40 -4.91 -9.83
C ASN A 358 8.99 -4.69 -10.41
N ASP A 359 7.95 -5.18 -9.74
CA ASP A 359 6.57 -4.94 -10.15
C ASP A 359 6.21 -3.45 -10.08
N ALA A 360 6.63 -2.75 -9.01
CA ALA A 360 6.42 -1.31 -8.87
C ALA A 360 7.10 -0.53 -9.99
N TYR A 361 8.32 -0.92 -10.38
CA TYR A 361 9.07 -0.31 -11.48
C TYR A 361 8.37 -0.52 -12.81
N ARG A 362 8.09 -1.77 -13.19
CA ARG A 362 7.42 -2.10 -14.45
C ARG A 362 6.08 -1.42 -14.57
N ASN A 363 5.33 -1.44 -13.50
CA ASN A 363 4.04 -0.78 -13.40
C ASN A 363 4.13 0.74 -13.60
N ALA A 364 5.10 1.40 -12.99
CA ALA A 364 5.33 2.83 -13.18
C ALA A 364 5.68 3.17 -14.64
N ILE A 365 6.49 2.34 -15.30
CA ILE A 365 6.88 2.53 -16.70
C ILE A 365 5.69 2.31 -17.65
N ILE A 366 4.91 1.25 -17.45
CA ILE A 366 3.71 0.96 -18.26
C ILE A 366 2.68 2.11 -18.13
N SER A 367 2.46 2.57 -16.91
CA SER A 367 1.56 3.71 -16.66
C SER A 367 2.03 4.98 -17.33
N LEU A 368 3.34 5.20 -17.32
CA LEU A 368 3.94 6.36 -17.96
C LEU A 368 3.77 6.32 -19.48
N ASP A 369 4.03 5.17 -20.10
CA ASP A 369 3.83 4.98 -21.55
C ASP A 369 2.36 5.24 -21.91
N PHE A 370 1.45 4.64 -21.17
CA PHE A 370 0.03 4.85 -21.38
C PHE A 370 -0.35 6.35 -21.25
N TYR A 371 0.12 7.01 -20.19
CA TYR A 371 -0.11 8.45 -19.99
C TYR A 371 0.45 9.28 -21.14
N LEU A 372 1.66 9.00 -21.62
CA LEU A 372 2.25 9.69 -22.77
C LEU A 372 1.46 9.47 -24.07
N LYS A 373 0.82 8.31 -24.23
CA LYS A 373 -0.01 8.00 -25.42
C LYS A 373 -1.37 8.70 -25.40
N THR A 374 -1.96 8.90 -24.22
CA THR A 374 -3.33 9.41 -24.05
C THR A 374 -3.40 10.90 -23.72
N THR A 375 -2.31 11.50 -23.23
CA THR A 375 -2.30 12.92 -22.84
C THR A 375 -2.46 13.86 -24.04
N PRO A 376 -3.34 14.87 -23.97
CA PRO A 376 -3.44 15.90 -25.02
C PRO A 376 -2.34 16.97 -24.94
N ASP A 377 -1.49 16.93 -23.91
CA ASP A 377 -0.45 17.94 -23.65
C ASP A 377 0.59 17.99 -24.78
N LYS A 378 0.76 19.16 -25.41
CA LYS A 378 1.64 19.36 -26.56
C LYS A 378 3.11 19.13 -26.22
N HIS A 379 3.55 19.56 -25.05
CA HIS A 379 4.94 19.39 -24.62
C HIS A 379 5.28 17.92 -24.37
N LEU A 380 4.35 17.16 -23.79
CA LEU A 380 4.52 15.71 -23.63
C LEU A 380 4.43 14.95 -24.96
N GLN A 381 3.72 15.44 -25.95
CA GLN A 381 3.78 14.86 -27.29
C GLN A 381 5.18 14.98 -27.90
N ASN A 382 5.90 16.05 -27.62
CA ASN A 382 7.31 16.19 -28.02
C ASN A 382 8.22 15.24 -27.24
N VAL A 383 8.01 15.06 -25.94
CA VAL A 383 8.69 14.04 -25.10
C VAL A 383 8.46 12.64 -25.68
N LYS A 384 7.23 12.32 -26.08
CA LYS A 384 6.89 11.04 -26.70
C LYS A 384 7.64 10.80 -28.00
N LYS A 385 7.71 11.80 -28.89
CA LYS A 385 8.45 11.71 -30.14
C LYS A 385 9.94 11.44 -29.91
N GLN A 386 10.56 12.15 -28.98
CA GLN A 386 11.95 11.95 -28.62
C GLN A 386 12.21 10.55 -28.03
N HIS A 387 11.34 10.08 -27.13
CA HIS A 387 11.41 8.70 -26.64
C HIS A 387 11.31 7.65 -27.75
N GLN A 388 10.46 7.86 -28.75
CA GLN A 388 10.33 6.96 -29.88
C GLN A 388 11.59 6.99 -30.78
N GLU A 389 12.19 8.15 -31.00
CA GLU A 389 13.45 8.30 -31.75
C GLU A 389 14.62 7.62 -31.03
N ASP A 390 14.69 7.72 -29.71
CA ASP A 390 15.72 7.06 -28.88
C ASP A 390 15.56 5.53 -28.88
N LEU A 391 14.34 5.03 -28.92
CA LEU A 391 14.01 3.59 -29.07
C LEU A 391 14.52 3.04 -30.42
N HIS A 392 14.44 3.81 -31.51
CA HIS A 392 14.93 3.41 -32.82
C HIS A 392 16.47 3.49 -32.94
N GLN A 393 17.15 4.24 -32.08
CA GLN A 393 18.61 4.43 -32.15
C GLN A 393 19.43 3.47 -31.26
N ASN A 394 18.82 2.45 -30.66
CA ASN A 394 19.50 1.39 -29.88
C ASN A 394 20.32 1.88 -28.66
N LYS A 395 20.00 3.01 -28.09
CA LYS A 395 20.71 3.51 -26.89
C LYS A 395 19.87 3.27 -25.64
N SER A 396 20.15 2.19 -24.96
CA SER A 396 19.79 1.86 -23.55
C SER A 396 18.33 1.53 -23.15
N ILE A 397 17.33 1.54 -24.03
CA ILE A 397 15.94 1.24 -23.69
C ILE A 397 15.29 0.03 -24.44
N PRO A 398 16.02 -0.93 -25.06
CA PRO A 398 15.40 -2.08 -25.74
C PRO A 398 14.47 -2.89 -24.82
N LYS A 399 14.83 -3.00 -23.53
CA LYS A 399 14.04 -3.75 -22.54
C LYS A 399 12.71 -3.10 -22.14
N LEU A 400 12.62 -1.78 -22.19
CA LEU A 400 11.34 -1.08 -21.97
C LEU A 400 10.39 -1.30 -23.14
N ALA A 401 10.89 -1.24 -24.37
CA ALA A 401 10.10 -1.58 -25.55
C ALA A 401 9.58 -3.03 -25.51
N ASP A 402 10.39 -3.97 -25.06
CA ASP A 402 9.98 -5.37 -24.90
C ASP A 402 8.96 -5.54 -23.77
N ILE A 403 9.12 -4.82 -22.65
CA ILE A 403 8.13 -4.81 -21.56
C ILE A 403 6.80 -4.23 -22.06
N PHE A 404 6.84 -3.14 -22.81
CA PHE A 404 5.65 -2.53 -23.42
C PHE A 404 5.00 -3.46 -24.44
N LYS A 405 5.78 -4.10 -25.28
CA LYS A 405 5.29 -5.05 -26.28
C LYS A 405 4.61 -6.24 -25.61
N THR A 406 5.26 -6.85 -24.64
CA THR A 406 4.70 -7.97 -23.87
C THR A 406 3.45 -7.58 -23.10
N ALA A 407 3.41 -6.39 -22.48
CA ALA A 407 2.23 -5.89 -21.78
C ALA A 407 1.06 -5.61 -22.76
N HIS A 408 1.34 -5.07 -23.95
CA HIS A 408 0.33 -4.85 -24.99
C HIS A 408 -0.19 -6.15 -25.61
N GLU A 409 0.66 -7.12 -25.87
CA GLU A 409 0.28 -8.44 -26.37
C GLU A 409 -0.63 -9.18 -25.37
N GLN A 410 -0.34 -9.06 -24.07
CA GLN A 410 -1.15 -9.65 -23.02
C GLN A 410 -2.52 -8.96 -22.84
N VAL A 411 -2.61 -7.64 -23.02
CA VAL A 411 -3.87 -6.89 -23.02
C VAL A 411 -4.72 -7.28 -24.22
N ASN A 412 -4.13 -7.39 -25.41
CA ASN A 412 -4.86 -7.74 -26.63
C ASN A 412 -5.35 -9.19 -26.64
N ASN A 413 -4.59 -10.13 -26.09
CA ASN A 413 -5.01 -11.53 -25.96
C ASN A 413 -6.17 -11.71 -24.97
N ASN A 414 -6.25 -10.86 -23.92
CA ASN A 414 -7.37 -10.88 -22.98
C ASN A 414 -8.64 -10.18 -23.51
N ASN A 415 -8.51 -9.24 -24.46
CA ASN A 415 -9.64 -8.55 -25.08
C ASN A 415 -10.33 -9.40 -26.15
N GLN A 416 -9.69 -10.44 -26.68
CA GLN A 416 -10.32 -11.38 -27.62
C GLN A 416 -11.36 -12.30 -26.97
N THR A 417 -11.44 -12.33 -25.63
CA THR A 417 -12.46 -13.09 -24.89
C THR A 417 -13.67 -12.27 -24.44
N ASN A 418 -13.69 -10.95 -24.68
CA ASN A 418 -14.80 -10.05 -24.34
C ASN A 418 -15.09 -9.10 -25.51
N GLU A 419 -15.62 -9.61 -26.60
CA GLU A 419 -16.25 -8.79 -27.63
C GLU A 419 -17.64 -8.33 -27.18
N THR A 420 -17.70 -7.24 -26.41
CA THR A 420 -18.84 -6.30 -26.39
C THR A 420 -18.47 -5.09 -25.52
N ALA A 421 -17.75 -4.12 -26.09
CA ALA A 421 -17.83 -2.72 -25.67
C ALA A 421 -17.04 -1.82 -26.64
N SER A 422 -17.75 -1.24 -27.59
CA SER A 422 -17.27 -0.19 -28.47
C SER A 422 -17.43 1.17 -27.80
N GLU A 423 -16.65 1.49 -26.79
CA GLU A 423 -16.47 2.86 -26.31
C GLU A 423 -15.03 3.03 -25.86
N ALA A 424 -14.40 4.16 -26.26
CA ALA A 424 -13.07 4.51 -25.81
C ALA A 424 -13.04 4.52 -24.28
N PRO A 425 -12.08 3.85 -23.62
CA PRO A 425 -12.06 3.75 -22.17
C PRO A 425 -11.98 5.14 -21.56
N ASP A 426 -12.88 5.43 -20.62
CA ASP A 426 -12.93 6.65 -19.83
C ASP A 426 -11.55 6.89 -19.18
N GLN A 427 -11.11 8.15 -19.16
CA GLN A 427 -9.79 8.54 -18.63
C GLN A 427 -9.59 8.06 -17.17
N GLU A 428 -10.66 7.89 -16.42
CA GLU A 428 -10.65 7.37 -15.05
C GLU A 428 -10.35 5.86 -14.98
N GLN A 429 -10.76 5.09 -15.99
CA GLN A 429 -10.41 3.67 -16.12
C GLN A 429 -8.95 3.48 -16.57
N CYS A 430 -8.41 4.43 -17.31
CA CYS A 430 -7.04 4.43 -17.80
C CYS A 430 -5.99 4.62 -16.70
N LEU A 431 -6.34 5.24 -15.58
CA LEU A 431 -5.49 5.37 -14.39
C LEU A 431 -5.48 4.09 -13.51
N LYS A 432 -6.36 3.14 -13.78
CA LYS A 432 -6.41 1.85 -13.08
C LYS A 432 -5.49 0.84 -13.75
N LEU A 433 -4.32 0.74 -13.27
CA LEU A 433 -3.14 -0.12 -13.49
C LEU A 433 -3.36 -1.65 -13.55
N TYR A 434 -4.34 -2.16 -14.25
CA TYR A 434 -4.86 -3.47 -13.90
C TYR A 434 -4.33 -4.68 -14.68
N PRO A 435 -4.06 -4.66 -15.97
CA PRO A 435 -3.75 -5.92 -16.67
C PRO A 435 -2.43 -6.53 -16.21
N TYR A 436 -1.37 -5.73 -16.09
CA TYR A 436 -0.04 -6.22 -15.73
C TYR A 436 0.02 -6.81 -14.31
N LEU A 437 -0.50 -6.07 -13.31
CA LEU A 437 -0.49 -6.55 -11.92
C LEU A 437 -1.36 -7.80 -11.71
N HIS A 438 -2.47 -7.92 -12.44
CA HIS A 438 -3.29 -9.13 -12.40
C HIS A 438 -2.56 -10.33 -12.97
N HIS A 439 -1.88 -10.18 -14.09
CA HIS A 439 -1.08 -11.22 -14.71
C HIS A 439 0.06 -11.67 -13.80
N GLU A 440 0.83 -10.74 -13.23
CA GLU A 440 1.92 -11.05 -12.31
C GLU A 440 1.43 -11.74 -11.03
N ARG A 441 0.28 -11.34 -10.51
CA ARG A 441 -0.35 -12.05 -9.37
C ARG A 441 -0.76 -13.48 -9.76
N ALA A 442 -1.33 -13.67 -10.94
CA ALA A 442 -1.67 -14.99 -11.43
C ALA A 442 -0.43 -15.87 -11.59
N SER A 443 0.64 -15.33 -12.16
CA SER A 443 1.94 -16.01 -12.28
C SER A 443 2.53 -16.38 -10.92
N LYS A 444 2.46 -15.48 -9.93
CA LYS A 444 2.94 -15.76 -8.56
C LYS A 444 2.11 -16.85 -7.89
N ARG A 445 0.78 -16.84 -8.07
CA ARG A 445 -0.08 -17.93 -7.57
C ARG A 445 0.26 -19.27 -8.20
N GLU A 446 0.50 -19.31 -9.51
CA GLU A 446 0.88 -20.55 -10.20
C GLU A 446 2.25 -21.04 -9.73
N ARG A 447 3.24 -20.16 -9.55
CA ARG A 447 4.55 -20.54 -8.98
C ARG A 447 4.42 -21.02 -7.52
N TRP A 448 3.53 -20.44 -6.71
CA TRP A 448 3.25 -20.95 -5.37
C TRP A 448 2.63 -22.34 -5.43
N LYS A 449 1.61 -22.55 -6.27
CA LYS A 449 0.96 -23.84 -6.49
C LYS A 449 1.93 -24.93 -6.93
N THR A 450 2.79 -24.64 -7.90
CA THR A 450 3.75 -25.60 -8.45
C THR A 450 4.98 -25.83 -7.55
N ASN A 451 5.11 -25.08 -6.45
CA ASN A 451 6.21 -25.28 -5.50
C ASN A 451 6.02 -26.59 -4.75
N LYS A 452 7.00 -27.51 -4.86
CA LYS A 452 6.95 -28.89 -4.30
C LYS A 452 6.66 -28.95 -2.79
N ARG A 453 6.93 -27.89 -2.02
CA ARG A 453 6.70 -27.82 -0.58
C ARG A 453 5.53 -26.91 -0.23
N ALA A 454 5.66 -25.63 -0.51
CA ALA A 454 4.66 -24.62 -0.18
C ALA A 454 3.36 -24.81 -0.98
N GLY A 455 3.43 -25.40 -2.17
CA GLY A 455 2.28 -25.71 -3.01
C GLY A 455 1.30 -26.71 -2.40
N LEU A 456 1.78 -27.61 -1.55
CA LEU A 456 0.91 -28.58 -0.86
C LEU A 456 -0.21 -27.88 -0.05
N PHE A 457 0.15 -26.84 0.70
CA PHE A 457 -0.83 -26.07 1.45
C PHE A 457 -1.75 -25.27 0.51
N TYR A 458 -1.20 -24.68 -0.56
CA TYR A 458 -2.02 -23.97 -1.55
C TYR A 458 -3.04 -24.89 -2.20
N GLU A 459 -2.66 -26.09 -2.64
CA GLU A 459 -3.56 -27.07 -3.24
C GLU A 459 -4.70 -27.46 -2.26
N GLU A 460 -4.38 -27.63 -0.99
CA GLU A 460 -5.40 -27.93 0.03
C GLU A 460 -6.42 -26.78 0.14
N THR A 461 -5.96 -25.53 0.05
CA THR A 461 -6.87 -24.37 0.09
C THR A 461 -7.80 -24.25 -1.14
N GLN A 462 -7.49 -24.92 -2.24
CA GLN A 462 -8.29 -24.88 -3.48
C GLN A 462 -9.39 -25.95 -3.52
N LYS A 463 -9.45 -26.85 -2.55
CA LYS A 463 -10.48 -27.89 -2.51
C LYS A 463 -11.87 -27.29 -2.31
N SER A 464 -12.87 -27.84 -2.97
CA SER A 464 -14.24 -27.32 -3.03
C SER A 464 -14.95 -27.19 -1.67
N TYR A 465 -14.52 -27.98 -0.68
CA TYR A 465 -15.09 -27.96 0.66
C TYR A 465 -14.35 -27.02 1.63
N ILE A 466 -13.38 -26.22 1.16
CA ILE A 466 -12.59 -25.31 1.98
C ILE A 466 -13.12 -23.88 1.87
N ASP A 467 -13.38 -23.26 3.01
CA ASP A 467 -13.57 -21.81 3.09
C ASP A 467 -12.22 -21.09 2.96
N GLN A 468 -11.88 -20.78 1.72
CA GLN A 468 -10.61 -20.10 1.42
C GLN A 468 -10.51 -18.73 2.07
N LYS A 469 -11.58 -17.93 2.03
CA LYS A 469 -11.59 -16.59 2.62
C LYS A 469 -11.44 -16.64 4.14
N GLY A 470 -12.21 -17.49 4.79
CA GLY A 470 -12.13 -17.70 6.24
C GLY A 470 -10.77 -18.24 6.66
N SER A 471 -10.22 -19.21 5.91
CA SER A 471 -8.91 -19.80 6.19
C SER A 471 -7.76 -18.79 6.17
N PHE A 472 -7.86 -17.70 5.41
CA PHE A 472 -6.89 -16.60 5.39
C PHE A 472 -7.26 -15.38 6.25
N GLN A 473 -8.36 -15.43 7.00
CA GLN A 473 -8.82 -14.29 7.80
C GLN A 473 -7.79 -13.87 8.87
N TRP A 474 -7.09 -14.81 9.49
CA TRP A 474 -6.06 -14.55 10.48
C TRP A 474 -4.91 -13.68 9.95
N ILE A 475 -4.43 -13.93 8.73
CA ILE A 475 -3.38 -13.14 8.11
C ILE A 475 -3.93 -11.80 7.60
N GLN A 476 -5.17 -11.77 7.09
CA GLN A 476 -5.83 -10.56 6.62
C GLN A 476 -6.03 -9.55 7.75
N ASN A 477 -6.48 -9.98 8.92
CA ASN A 477 -6.67 -9.14 10.10
C ASN A 477 -5.32 -8.70 10.71
N GLY A 478 -4.32 -9.59 10.76
CA GLY A 478 -2.97 -9.28 11.23
C GLY A 478 -2.89 -9.05 12.74
N GLU A 479 -3.66 -9.82 13.52
CA GLU A 479 -3.70 -9.75 15.00
C GLU A 479 -2.65 -10.60 15.71
N LEU A 480 -1.95 -11.47 14.98
CA LEU A 480 -0.87 -12.27 15.53
C LEU A 480 0.37 -11.41 15.82
N LYS A 481 1.12 -11.81 16.82
CA LYS A 481 2.44 -11.26 17.09
C LYS A 481 3.39 -11.58 15.93
N PHE A 482 4.44 -10.82 15.85
CA PHE A 482 5.38 -10.86 14.76
C PHE A 482 6.03 -12.23 14.52
N ASP A 483 6.51 -12.83 15.59
CA ASP A 483 7.10 -14.16 15.60
C ASP A 483 6.06 -15.27 15.36
N GLU A 484 4.80 -15.02 15.70
CA GLU A 484 3.69 -15.96 15.50
C GLU A 484 3.28 -16.05 14.03
N GLU A 485 3.05 -14.90 13.39
CA GLU A 485 2.67 -14.84 11.95
C GLU A 485 3.76 -15.49 11.10
N ARG A 486 5.02 -15.12 11.32
CA ARG A 486 6.17 -15.65 10.60
C ARG A 486 6.28 -17.18 10.73
N LEU A 487 6.14 -17.69 11.95
CA LEU A 487 6.23 -19.12 12.24
C LEU A 487 5.11 -19.90 11.56
N LEU A 488 3.89 -19.37 11.60
CA LEU A 488 2.73 -19.99 10.99
C LEU A 488 2.82 -20.05 9.47
N ILE A 489 3.27 -18.95 8.82
CA ILE A 489 3.53 -18.94 7.38
C ILE A 489 4.58 -20.01 7.03
N ALA A 490 5.66 -20.07 7.79
CA ALA A 490 6.70 -21.09 7.57
C ALA A 490 6.18 -22.53 7.74
N ALA A 491 5.27 -22.74 8.69
CA ALA A 491 4.62 -24.03 8.87
C ALA A 491 3.74 -24.42 7.67
N GLN A 492 2.92 -23.51 7.19
CA GLN A 492 2.09 -23.70 5.99
C GLN A 492 2.96 -23.98 4.75
N ASP A 493 4.07 -23.26 4.57
CA ASP A 493 5.00 -23.43 3.47
C ASP A 493 5.94 -24.64 3.61
N GLN A 494 5.78 -25.47 4.65
CA GLN A 494 6.69 -26.59 4.97
C GLN A 494 8.15 -26.14 5.04
N GLY A 495 8.39 -24.92 5.48
CA GLY A 495 9.69 -24.24 5.53
C GLY A 495 10.34 -24.23 6.92
N LEU A 496 9.72 -24.84 7.94
CA LEU A 496 10.27 -24.94 9.27
C LEU A 496 11.58 -25.74 9.28
N THR A 497 12.53 -25.38 10.15
CA THR A 497 13.80 -26.07 10.30
C THR A 497 13.65 -27.37 11.10
N THR A 498 12.82 -28.27 10.57
CA THR A 498 12.66 -29.63 11.08
C THR A 498 13.83 -30.50 10.65
N ASN A 499 14.08 -31.62 11.35
CA ASN A 499 15.16 -32.55 10.98
C ASN A 499 14.96 -33.13 9.58
N GLY A 500 13.72 -33.42 9.17
CA GLY A 500 13.40 -33.83 7.81
C GLY A 500 13.73 -32.76 6.77
N PHE A 501 13.43 -31.48 7.06
CA PHE A 501 13.82 -30.37 6.19
C PHE A 501 15.36 -30.20 6.11
N LEU A 502 16.06 -30.28 7.24
CA LEU A 502 17.52 -30.15 7.29
C LEU A 502 18.22 -31.29 6.56
N LYS A 503 17.69 -32.53 6.63
CA LYS A 503 18.17 -33.66 5.83
C LYS A 503 17.98 -33.43 4.34
N MET A 504 16.80 -32.97 3.94
CA MET A 504 16.52 -32.64 2.54
C MET A 504 17.48 -31.56 1.99
N CYS A 505 17.92 -30.62 2.85
CA CYS A 505 18.90 -29.60 2.49
C CYS A 505 20.36 -30.09 2.56
N GLY A 506 20.62 -31.35 2.91
CA GLY A 506 21.98 -31.90 3.09
C GLY A 506 22.72 -31.38 4.31
N ILE A 507 22.03 -30.70 5.26
CA ILE A 507 22.64 -30.11 6.46
C ILE A 507 22.75 -31.15 7.58
N ARG A 508 21.86 -32.15 7.58
CA ARG A 508 21.79 -33.20 8.60
C ARG A 508 21.62 -34.56 7.91
N GLN A 509 22.15 -35.62 8.53
CA GLN A 509 22.00 -36.97 7.98
C GLN A 509 20.72 -37.65 8.50
N ASP A 510 20.35 -37.41 9.75
CA ASP A 510 19.19 -38.01 10.39
C ASP A 510 17.97 -37.09 10.30
N ASP A 511 16.82 -37.66 9.91
CA ASP A 511 15.54 -36.97 9.81
C ASP A 511 14.59 -37.28 10.97
N LYS A 512 15.00 -38.09 11.94
CA LYS A 512 14.14 -38.52 13.03
C LYS A 512 13.71 -37.38 13.93
N CYS A 513 12.47 -37.47 14.40
CA CYS A 513 11.87 -36.49 15.31
C CYS A 513 12.73 -36.38 16.61
N ARG A 514 13.06 -35.14 16.98
CA ARG A 514 13.85 -34.82 18.18
C ARG A 514 13.20 -35.24 19.51
N PHE A 515 11.89 -35.54 19.49
CA PHE A 515 11.13 -35.96 20.67
C PHE A 515 10.90 -37.47 20.69
N CYS A 516 10.25 -38.01 19.66
CA CYS A 516 9.86 -39.43 19.66
C CYS A 516 10.90 -40.37 19.03
N HIS A 517 11.88 -39.85 18.32
CA HIS A 517 12.96 -40.58 17.62
C HIS A 517 12.49 -41.69 16.62
N ASN A 518 11.20 -41.84 16.43
CA ASN A 518 10.63 -42.91 15.59
C ASN A 518 10.27 -42.47 14.17
N ALA A 519 9.57 -41.34 14.04
CA ALA A 519 9.08 -40.82 12.74
C ALA A 519 9.98 -39.73 12.19
N THR A 520 9.90 -39.50 10.88
CA THR A 520 10.51 -38.33 10.23
C THR A 520 9.92 -37.05 10.82
N GLU A 521 10.76 -36.13 11.29
CA GLU A 521 10.36 -34.82 11.78
C GLU A 521 9.92 -33.91 10.64
N SER A 522 8.65 -33.90 10.36
CA SER A 522 8.00 -32.95 9.43
C SER A 522 7.14 -31.95 10.18
N THR A 523 6.71 -30.88 9.52
CA THR A 523 5.73 -29.93 10.10
C THR A 523 4.47 -30.68 10.53
N SER A 524 3.92 -31.54 9.68
CA SER A 524 2.72 -32.35 9.95
C SER A 524 2.90 -33.24 11.18
N HIS A 525 4.07 -33.87 11.31
CA HIS A 525 4.38 -34.68 12.49
C HIS A 525 4.40 -33.88 13.79
N LEU A 526 5.06 -32.71 13.77
CA LEU A 526 5.14 -31.84 14.95
C LEU A 526 3.80 -31.26 15.37
N VAL A 527 2.94 -30.88 14.41
CA VAL A 527 1.68 -30.23 14.75
C VAL A 527 0.56 -31.17 15.18
N SER A 528 0.64 -32.48 14.88
CA SER A 528 -0.51 -33.38 15.15
C SER A 528 -0.20 -34.87 15.36
N ALA A 529 1.02 -35.35 15.16
CA ALA A 529 1.29 -36.79 15.11
C ALA A 529 2.37 -37.28 16.06
N CYS A 530 3.07 -36.42 16.80
CA CYS A 530 4.12 -36.82 17.71
C CYS A 530 3.54 -37.34 19.03
N LYS A 531 3.79 -38.63 19.37
CA LYS A 531 3.28 -39.27 20.58
C LYS A 531 3.80 -38.60 21.87
N ILE A 532 5.04 -38.11 21.87
CA ILE A 532 5.60 -37.43 23.04
C ILE A 532 4.95 -36.07 23.25
N LEU A 533 4.77 -35.28 22.19
CA LEU A 533 4.09 -34.00 22.30
C LEU A 533 2.59 -34.14 22.68
N LEU A 534 1.99 -35.30 22.38
CA LEU A 534 0.66 -35.66 22.88
C LEU A 534 0.73 -35.96 24.39
N ALA A 535 1.64 -36.84 24.82
CA ALA A 535 1.81 -37.21 26.21
C ALA A 535 2.13 -35.98 27.09
N ASP A 536 2.95 -35.05 26.61
CA ASP A 536 3.26 -33.78 27.29
C ASP A 536 2.11 -32.78 27.32
N GLY A 537 0.95 -33.16 26.77
CA GLY A 537 -0.28 -32.36 26.76
C GLY A 537 -0.27 -31.12 25.83
N HIS A 538 0.65 -31.03 24.86
CA HIS A 538 0.74 -29.90 23.96
C HIS A 538 -0.51 -29.78 23.04
N TYR A 539 -0.97 -30.94 22.49
CA TYR A 539 -2.15 -30.97 21.66
C TYR A 539 -3.42 -30.76 22.49
N THR A 540 -3.45 -31.31 23.72
CA THR A 540 -4.58 -31.11 24.66
C THR A 540 -4.71 -29.63 25.04
N ARG A 541 -3.61 -28.94 25.37
CA ARG A 541 -3.64 -27.50 25.66
C ARG A 541 -4.16 -26.66 24.49
N ARG A 542 -3.79 -27.01 23.25
CA ARG A 542 -4.31 -26.35 22.05
C ARG A 542 -5.82 -26.58 21.87
N HIS A 543 -6.25 -27.81 21.98
CA HIS A 543 -7.63 -28.25 21.93
C HIS A 543 -8.48 -27.52 22.98
N ASN A 544 -8.05 -27.52 24.23
CA ASN A 544 -8.76 -26.93 25.35
C ASN A 544 -8.95 -25.40 25.20
N LYS A 545 -8.04 -24.72 24.53
CA LYS A 545 -8.23 -23.28 24.22
C LYS A 545 -9.43 -23.03 23.30
N VAL A 546 -9.67 -23.91 22.33
CA VAL A 546 -10.82 -23.83 21.45
C VAL A 546 -12.09 -24.17 22.23
N CYS A 547 -12.08 -25.27 22.98
CA CYS A 547 -13.22 -25.68 23.82
C CYS A 547 -13.60 -24.62 24.86
N SER A 548 -12.60 -24.01 25.51
CA SER A 548 -12.84 -22.96 26.50
C SER A 548 -13.52 -21.74 25.91
N TYR A 549 -13.13 -21.32 24.69
CA TYR A 549 -13.80 -20.22 24.00
C TYR A 549 -15.26 -20.55 23.64
N ILE A 550 -15.52 -21.75 23.16
CA ILE A 550 -16.88 -22.20 22.84
C ILE A 550 -17.74 -22.27 24.13
N HIS A 551 -17.22 -22.88 25.20
CA HIS A 551 -17.89 -22.95 26.49
C HIS A 551 -18.21 -21.57 27.06
N TRP A 552 -17.26 -20.63 26.99
CA TRP A 552 -17.44 -19.24 27.40
C TRP A 552 -18.60 -18.57 26.64
N THR A 553 -18.66 -18.80 25.32
CA THR A 553 -19.72 -18.22 24.48
C THR A 553 -21.09 -18.78 24.85
N ILE A 554 -21.19 -20.09 25.11
CA ILE A 554 -22.45 -20.73 25.54
C ILE A 554 -22.89 -20.20 26.90
N CYS A 555 -21.96 -20.11 27.87
CA CYS A 555 -22.27 -19.59 29.20
C CYS A 555 -22.82 -18.16 29.13
N ARG A 556 -22.21 -17.30 28.32
CA ARG A 556 -22.68 -15.93 28.14
C ARG A 556 -24.09 -15.86 27.53
N ASP A 557 -24.36 -16.67 26.55
CA ASP A 557 -25.68 -16.74 25.91
C ASP A 557 -26.78 -17.17 26.90
N LYS A 558 -26.42 -18.12 27.78
CA LYS A 558 -27.34 -18.64 28.80
C LYS A 558 -27.37 -17.84 30.11
N GLY A 559 -26.77 -16.63 30.10
CA GLY A 559 -26.80 -15.74 31.28
C GLY A 559 -25.96 -16.25 32.47
N ILE A 560 -25.08 -17.22 32.26
CA ILE A 560 -24.21 -17.77 33.31
C ILE A 560 -23.02 -16.81 33.53
N PRO A 561 -22.74 -16.42 34.78
CA PRO A 561 -21.62 -15.53 35.10
C PRO A 561 -20.30 -16.10 34.59
N THR A 562 -19.55 -15.30 33.84
CA THR A 562 -18.25 -15.68 33.29
C THR A 562 -17.19 -14.62 33.58
N LYS A 563 -15.92 -15.04 33.72
CA LYS A 563 -14.78 -14.12 33.69
C LYS A 563 -14.54 -13.64 32.24
N GLU A 564 -13.55 -12.75 32.07
CA GLU A 564 -13.06 -12.39 30.73
C GLU A 564 -12.61 -13.65 29.97
N VAL A 565 -12.78 -13.65 28.66
CA VAL A 565 -12.56 -14.84 27.80
C VAL A 565 -11.19 -15.50 27.99
N TRP A 566 -10.15 -14.73 28.26
CA TRP A 566 -8.78 -15.24 28.47
C TRP A 566 -8.51 -15.75 29.87
N LEU A 567 -9.41 -15.50 30.84
CA LEU A 567 -9.38 -15.99 32.23
C LEU A 567 -10.44 -17.06 32.49
N HIS A 568 -11.20 -17.43 31.46
CA HIS A 568 -12.27 -18.39 31.59
C HIS A 568 -11.75 -19.82 31.67
N GLU A 569 -12.06 -20.47 32.79
CA GLU A 569 -11.77 -21.88 33.05
C GLU A 569 -13.09 -22.65 33.11
N PRO A 570 -13.41 -23.48 32.11
CA PRO A 570 -14.64 -24.28 32.10
C PRO A 570 -14.74 -25.20 33.31
N GLN A 571 -15.89 -25.22 33.96
CA GLN A 571 -16.19 -26.18 35.02
C GLN A 571 -16.76 -27.47 34.39
N PRO A 572 -16.48 -28.66 34.98
CA PRO A 572 -16.96 -29.94 34.45
C PRO A 572 -18.48 -30.02 34.31
N VAL A 573 -19.22 -29.35 35.16
CA VAL A 573 -20.68 -29.18 35.07
C VAL A 573 -21.04 -27.77 35.45
N THR A 574 -21.80 -27.13 34.59
CA THR A 574 -22.37 -25.80 34.83
C THR A 574 -23.88 -25.87 34.55
N ALA A 575 -24.72 -25.56 35.51
CA ALA A 575 -26.16 -25.71 35.37
C ALA A 575 -26.92 -24.45 35.80
N THR A 576 -28.03 -24.19 35.10
CA THR A 576 -29.12 -23.31 35.48
C THR A 576 -30.41 -24.16 35.61
N ASP A 577 -31.51 -23.53 35.94
CA ASP A 577 -32.80 -24.25 36.04
C ASP A 577 -33.17 -24.93 34.70
N ASP A 578 -32.88 -24.28 33.57
CA ASP A 578 -33.25 -24.74 32.24
C ASP A 578 -32.16 -25.48 31.48
N VAL A 579 -30.89 -25.15 31.71
CA VAL A 579 -29.77 -25.64 30.88
C VAL A 579 -28.70 -26.25 31.75
N THR A 580 -28.14 -27.42 31.31
CA THR A 580 -26.92 -28.00 31.89
C THR A 580 -25.86 -28.15 30.80
N ILE A 581 -24.65 -27.66 31.08
CA ILE A 581 -23.48 -27.77 30.23
C ILE A 581 -22.49 -28.71 30.89
N PHE A 582 -22.17 -29.81 30.20
CA PHE A 582 -21.09 -30.70 30.61
C PHE A 582 -19.83 -30.38 29.80
N TYR A 583 -18.69 -30.30 30.45
CA TYR A 583 -17.40 -30.02 29.83
C TYR A 583 -16.39 -31.12 30.20
N ASP A 584 -15.78 -31.73 29.19
CA ASP A 584 -14.77 -32.81 29.31
C ASP A 584 -15.17 -33.90 30.33
N LYS A 585 -16.45 -34.24 30.38
CA LYS A 585 -17.03 -35.15 31.34
C LYS A 585 -17.69 -36.36 30.67
N GLU A 586 -17.53 -37.53 31.27
CA GLU A 586 -18.26 -38.70 30.88
C GLU A 586 -19.76 -38.51 31.12
N ILE A 587 -20.57 -38.78 30.13
CA ILE A 587 -22.01 -38.67 30.21
C ILE A 587 -22.55 -40.04 30.59
N PRO A 588 -23.22 -40.21 31.74
CA PRO A 588 -23.82 -41.47 32.11
C PRO A 588 -24.96 -41.77 31.13
N ALA A 589 -24.78 -42.79 30.33
CA ALA A 589 -25.82 -43.34 29.47
C ALA A 589 -26.14 -44.74 30.05
N GLY A 590 -27.39 -44.95 30.45
CA GLY A 590 -27.83 -46.18 31.12
C GLY A 590 -27.81 -47.43 30.23
N ARG A 591 -27.44 -47.31 28.95
CA ARG A 591 -27.29 -48.42 28.01
C ARG A 591 -25.84 -48.63 27.62
N TYR A 592 -25.49 -49.89 27.36
CA TYR A 592 -24.16 -50.23 26.82
C TYR A 592 -23.95 -49.53 25.45
N ILE A 593 -22.85 -48.79 25.35
CA ILE A 593 -22.41 -48.13 24.11
C ILE A 593 -21.24 -48.93 23.57
N GLU A 594 -21.40 -49.63 22.46
CA GLU A 594 -20.40 -50.51 21.86
C GLU A 594 -19.04 -49.85 21.62
N ASN A 595 -19.05 -48.59 21.22
CA ASN A 595 -17.81 -47.85 20.90
C ASN A 595 -17.18 -47.16 22.12
N GLY A 596 -17.74 -47.22 23.32
CA GLY A 596 -17.20 -46.56 24.53
C GLY A 596 -17.06 -45.06 24.47
N ALA A 597 -17.66 -44.38 23.47
CA ALA A 597 -17.52 -42.98 23.21
C ALA A 597 -18.51 -42.13 24.04
N ILE A 598 -18.35 -42.12 25.34
CA ILE A 598 -19.24 -41.46 26.32
C ILE A 598 -18.72 -40.10 26.82
N LYS A 599 -17.54 -39.66 26.32
CA LYS A 599 -16.91 -38.44 26.77
C LYS A 599 -16.69 -37.46 25.61
N PRO A 600 -17.72 -36.69 25.22
CA PRO A 600 -17.55 -35.54 24.29
C PRO A 600 -16.93 -34.34 25.00
N ASP A 601 -16.42 -33.38 24.23
CA ASP A 601 -15.78 -32.19 24.77
C ASP A 601 -16.79 -31.27 25.49
N ILE A 602 -17.96 -31.03 24.88
CA ILE A 602 -19.03 -30.24 25.47
C ILE A 602 -20.39 -30.88 25.14
N VAL A 603 -21.26 -31.01 26.14
CA VAL A 603 -22.68 -31.34 25.91
C VAL A 603 -23.52 -30.24 26.51
N VAL A 604 -24.44 -29.71 25.72
CA VAL A 604 -25.40 -28.70 26.16
C VAL A 604 -26.79 -29.41 26.18
N TRP A 605 -27.37 -29.48 27.34
CA TRP A 605 -28.72 -30.06 27.54
C TRP A 605 -29.69 -28.95 27.95
N ASP A 606 -30.60 -28.60 27.04
CA ASP A 606 -31.66 -27.64 27.26
C ASP A 606 -32.97 -28.41 27.58
N ARG A 607 -33.41 -28.34 28.85
CA ARG A 607 -34.60 -29.02 29.35
C ARG A 607 -35.89 -28.37 28.84
N GLN A 608 -35.86 -27.04 28.67
CA GLN A 608 -37.06 -26.31 28.24
C GLN A 608 -37.44 -26.66 26.81
N SER A 609 -36.49 -26.68 25.89
CA SER A 609 -36.70 -27.06 24.50
C SER A 609 -36.67 -28.57 24.28
N ARG A 610 -36.30 -29.38 25.28
CA ARG A 610 -36.01 -30.81 25.18
C ARG A 610 -35.02 -31.11 24.07
N SER A 611 -33.94 -30.36 24.01
CA SER A 611 -32.90 -30.53 23.01
C SER A 611 -31.52 -30.71 23.62
N ALA A 612 -30.60 -31.33 22.89
CA ALA A 612 -29.22 -31.38 23.28
C ALA A 612 -28.27 -31.22 22.10
N LEU A 613 -27.08 -30.67 22.39
CA LEU A 613 -25.98 -30.55 21.43
C LEU A 613 -24.76 -31.32 21.97
N ILE A 614 -24.22 -32.21 21.16
CA ILE A 614 -22.96 -32.89 21.42
C ILE A 614 -21.89 -32.17 20.58
N ILE A 615 -21.05 -31.37 21.20
CA ILE A 615 -20.02 -30.59 20.52
C ILE A 615 -18.67 -31.26 20.75
N ASP A 616 -17.97 -31.57 19.67
CA ASP A 616 -16.65 -32.20 19.74
C ASP A 616 -15.66 -31.47 18.83
N VAL A 617 -14.57 -31.01 19.43
CA VAL A 617 -13.56 -30.17 18.78
C VAL A 617 -12.41 -31.08 18.31
N SER A 618 -11.83 -30.74 17.16
CA SER A 618 -10.57 -31.35 16.75
C SER A 618 -9.68 -30.36 16.02
N VAL A 619 -8.39 -30.43 16.29
CA VAL A 619 -7.37 -29.60 15.61
C VAL A 619 -6.34 -30.51 14.94
N PRO A 620 -6.75 -31.21 13.84
CA PRO A 620 -5.88 -32.10 13.08
C PRO A 620 -4.86 -31.32 12.25
N ASN A 621 -3.94 -32.06 11.61
CA ASN A 621 -3.18 -31.51 10.50
C ASN A 621 -4.15 -31.02 9.39
N ASP A 622 -3.80 -29.91 8.72
CA ASP A 622 -4.63 -29.28 7.69
C ASP A 622 -5.05 -30.27 6.57
N PHE A 623 -4.21 -31.21 6.21
CA PHE A 623 -4.51 -32.26 5.22
C PHE A 623 -5.52 -33.33 5.71
N GLY A 624 -5.84 -33.35 7.00
CA GLY A 624 -6.73 -34.36 7.62
C GLY A 624 -8.10 -33.85 8.06
N ILE A 625 -8.46 -32.59 7.80
CA ILE A 625 -9.68 -31.98 8.34
C ILE A 625 -10.97 -32.68 7.89
N ASN A 626 -11.04 -33.10 6.63
CA ASN A 626 -12.22 -33.79 6.10
C ASN A 626 -12.44 -35.18 6.72
N ARG A 627 -11.34 -35.92 6.95
CA ARG A 627 -11.40 -37.22 7.65
C ARG A 627 -11.81 -37.05 9.11
N ALA A 628 -11.20 -36.07 9.80
CA ALA A 628 -11.51 -35.82 11.20
C ALA A 628 -13.00 -35.46 11.42
N GLU A 629 -13.61 -34.70 10.55
CA GLU A 629 -15.03 -34.38 10.66
C GLU A 629 -15.88 -35.61 10.57
N ARG A 630 -15.67 -36.47 9.55
CA ARG A 630 -16.42 -37.75 9.40
C ARG A 630 -16.27 -38.66 10.61
N GLU A 631 -15.03 -38.81 11.10
CA GLU A 631 -14.76 -39.62 12.28
C GLU A 631 -15.51 -39.09 13.51
N LYS A 632 -15.60 -37.78 13.72
CA LYS A 632 -16.31 -37.20 14.87
C LYS A 632 -17.82 -37.35 14.77
N VAL A 633 -18.39 -37.18 13.60
CA VAL A 633 -19.83 -37.40 13.38
C VAL A 633 -20.22 -38.86 13.65
N THR A 634 -19.43 -39.81 13.14
CA THR A 634 -19.71 -41.24 13.32
C THR A 634 -19.52 -41.69 14.77
N LYS A 635 -18.47 -41.18 15.43
CA LYS A 635 -18.07 -41.55 16.79
C LYS A 635 -19.20 -41.43 17.82
N TYR A 636 -20.02 -40.40 17.71
CA TYR A 636 -21.03 -40.08 18.73
C TYR A 636 -22.47 -40.45 18.31
N GLN A 637 -22.68 -41.28 17.28
CA GLN A 637 -24.03 -41.66 16.87
C GLN A 637 -24.73 -42.54 17.92
N ASP A 638 -24.01 -43.48 18.56
CA ASP A 638 -24.55 -44.33 19.59
C ASP A 638 -24.92 -43.53 20.85
N LEU A 639 -24.06 -42.63 21.27
CA LEU A 639 -24.34 -41.71 22.37
C LEU A 639 -25.55 -40.82 22.07
N LYS A 640 -25.62 -40.29 20.84
CA LYS A 640 -26.75 -39.46 20.38
C LYS A 640 -28.07 -40.24 20.54
N ASN A 641 -28.10 -41.48 20.08
CA ASN A 641 -29.32 -42.31 20.17
C ASN A 641 -29.68 -42.66 21.63
N ALA A 642 -28.68 -43.01 22.45
CA ALA A 642 -28.88 -43.31 23.87
C ALA A 642 -29.44 -42.08 24.63
N LEU A 643 -28.87 -40.91 24.45
CA LEU A 643 -29.31 -39.68 25.12
C LEU A 643 -30.69 -39.22 24.64
N LYS A 644 -31.03 -39.45 23.37
CA LYS A 644 -32.33 -39.11 22.84
C LYS A 644 -33.45 -39.88 23.56
N ASP A 645 -33.23 -41.15 23.80
CA ASP A 645 -34.17 -42.03 24.49
C ASP A 645 -34.22 -41.73 26.00
N GLU A 646 -33.05 -41.66 26.65
CA GLU A 646 -32.94 -41.53 28.10
C GLU A 646 -33.39 -40.17 28.62
N TRP A 647 -33.04 -39.10 27.92
CA TRP A 647 -33.44 -37.71 28.27
C TRP A 647 -34.75 -37.29 27.61
N GLN A 648 -35.42 -38.19 26.87
CA GLN A 648 -36.69 -37.94 26.14
C GLN A 648 -36.61 -36.67 25.28
N LEU A 649 -35.53 -36.56 24.51
CA LEU A 649 -35.25 -35.37 23.70
C LEU A 649 -36.10 -35.34 22.43
N LYS A 650 -36.59 -34.14 22.07
CA LYS A 650 -37.21 -33.90 20.76
C LYS A 650 -36.14 -33.88 19.66
N ASP A 651 -35.03 -33.21 19.94
CA ASP A 651 -33.94 -33.04 19.00
C ASP A 651 -32.56 -33.17 19.69
N ILE A 652 -31.60 -33.74 18.96
CA ILE A 652 -30.21 -33.85 19.38
C ILE A 652 -29.29 -33.84 18.17
N ALA A 653 -28.28 -32.99 18.20
CA ALA A 653 -27.32 -32.86 17.12
C ALA A 653 -25.88 -33.11 17.58
N VAL A 654 -25.08 -33.69 16.68
CA VAL A 654 -23.60 -33.77 16.86
C VAL A 654 -22.98 -32.65 16.02
N ILE A 655 -22.23 -31.80 16.69
CA ILE A 655 -21.59 -30.60 16.14
C ILE A 655 -20.07 -30.79 16.11
N PRO A 656 -19.49 -31.20 14.98
CA PRO A 656 -18.04 -31.31 14.85
C PRO A 656 -17.42 -29.93 14.58
N VAL A 657 -16.56 -29.44 15.49
CA VAL A 657 -15.82 -28.19 15.30
C VAL A 657 -14.39 -28.51 14.90
N ILE A 658 -14.14 -28.56 13.60
CA ILE A 658 -12.85 -28.99 13.04
C ILE A 658 -12.10 -27.80 12.44
N ILE A 659 -10.87 -27.57 12.93
CA ILE A 659 -9.98 -26.52 12.42
C ILE A 659 -8.59 -27.12 12.19
N GLY A 660 -8.03 -26.91 11.01
CA GLY A 660 -6.66 -27.32 10.72
C GLY A 660 -5.64 -26.66 11.65
N ALA A 661 -4.59 -27.37 11.99
CA ALA A 661 -3.57 -26.91 12.93
C ALA A 661 -2.94 -25.57 12.54
N THR A 662 -2.86 -25.25 11.23
CA THR A 662 -2.36 -23.97 10.75
C THR A 662 -3.46 -23.01 10.25
N GLY A 663 -4.73 -23.34 10.57
CA GLY A 663 -5.85 -22.40 10.41
C GLY A 663 -6.77 -22.68 9.22
N LEU A 664 -6.63 -23.81 8.53
CA LEU A 664 -7.52 -24.20 7.45
C LEU A 664 -8.90 -24.55 7.98
N MET A 665 -9.96 -24.11 7.30
CA MET A 665 -11.35 -24.31 7.74
C MET A 665 -12.22 -24.77 6.57
N LYS A 666 -13.22 -25.60 6.90
CA LYS A 666 -14.25 -26.00 5.94
C LYS A 666 -15.32 -24.91 5.79
N ASP A 667 -16.00 -24.95 4.66
CA ASP A 667 -17.10 -24.04 4.33
C ASP A 667 -18.31 -24.21 5.27
N ASN A 668 -18.64 -25.46 5.64
CA ASN A 668 -19.74 -25.80 6.53
C ASN A 668 -19.48 -25.49 8.02
N LEU A 669 -18.26 -25.13 8.42
CA LEU A 669 -17.96 -24.81 9.82
C LEU A 669 -18.83 -23.68 10.37
N GLN A 670 -19.18 -22.68 9.55
CA GLN A 670 -20.06 -21.60 10.00
C GLN A 670 -21.44 -22.12 10.39
N CYS A 671 -22.03 -23.02 9.62
CA CYS A 671 -23.33 -23.61 9.92
C CYS A 671 -23.32 -24.39 11.26
N TYR A 672 -22.24 -25.09 11.55
CA TYR A 672 -22.04 -25.75 12.84
C TYR A 672 -21.94 -24.76 14.00
N LEU A 673 -21.18 -23.69 13.84
CA LEU A 673 -21.04 -22.67 14.88
C LEU A 673 -22.32 -21.89 15.12
N ASP A 674 -23.12 -21.63 14.08
CA ASP A 674 -24.40 -20.95 14.19
C ASP A 674 -25.46 -21.80 14.95
N SER A 675 -25.28 -23.13 14.98
CA SER A 675 -26.11 -24.04 15.76
C SER A 675 -25.78 -24.06 17.25
N ILE A 676 -24.63 -23.48 17.65
CA ILE A 676 -24.20 -23.43 19.05
C ILE A 676 -24.79 -22.18 19.72
N PRO A 677 -25.35 -22.27 20.95
CA PRO A 677 -25.81 -21.09 21.68
C PRO A 677 -24.71 -20.00 21.80
N GLY A 678 -25.10 -18.75 21.51
CA GLY A 678 -24.18 -17.62 21.49
C GLY A 678 -23.35 -17.50 20.20
N MET A 679 -23.50 -18.40 19.24
CA MET A 679 -22.90 -18.35 17.91
C MET A 679 -21.40 -18.03 17.96
N PRO A 680 -20.53 -18.93 18.40
CA PRO A 680 -19.10 -18.67 18.50
C PRO A 680 -18.53 -18.14 17.19
N LYS A 681 -17.78 -17.03 17.27
CA LYS A 681 -17.22 -16.41 16.06
C LYS A 681 -16.16 -17.28 15.43
N LYS A 682 -16.36 -17.69 14.17
CA LYS A 682 -15.44 -18.54 13.38
C LYS A 682 -13.98 -18.08 13.46
N TYR A 683 -13.75 -16.77 13.36
CA TYR A 683 -12.42 -16.17 13.47
C TYR A 683 -11.76 -16.40 14.85
N GLN A 684 -12.51 -16.28 15.94
CA GLN A 684 -11.96 -16.47 17.30
C GLN A 684 -11.62 -17.95 17.55
N VAL A 685 -12.43 -18.86 17.04
CA VAL A 685 -12.17 -20.31 17.07
C VAL A 685 -10.87 -20.61 16.31
N GLN A 686 -10.68 -20.02 15.11
CA GLN A 686 -9.45 -20.13 14.33
C GLN A 686 -8.23 -19.62 15.09
N ILE A 687 -8.29 -18.41 15.66
CA ILE A 687 -7.18 -17.79 16.40
C ILE A 687 -6.82 -18.60 17.64
N ALA A 688 -7.77 -19.18 18.35
CA ALA A 688 -7.51 -20.06 19.49
C ALA A 688 -6.67 -21.29 19.09
N ALA A 689 -7.06 -21.96 17.98
CA ALA A 689 -6.32 -23.09 17.42
C ALA A 689 -4.92 -22.70 16.95
N ILE A 690 -4.78 -21.61 16.19
CA ILE A 690 -3.52 -21.10 15.64
C ILE A 690 -2.54 -20.74 16.77
N ARG A 691 -2.98 -19.97 17.79
CA ARG A 691 -2.12 -19.60 18.93
C ARG A 691 -1.64 -20.83 19.71
N GLY A 692 -2.48 -21.85 19.82
CA GLY A 692 -2.10 -23.14 20.39
C GLY A 692 -0.99 -23.82 19.58
N THR A 693 -1.13 -23.87 18.26
CA THR A 693 -0.12 -24.44 17.35
C THR A 693 1.19 -23.65 17.39
N VAL A 694 1.13 -22.32 17.36
CA VAL A 694 2.32 -21.47 17.47
C VAL A 694 3.05 -21.70 18.79
N SER A 695 2.33 -21.79 19.91
CA SER A 695 2.91 -22.09 21.23
C SER A 695 3.64 -23.45 21.23
N LEU A 696 3.02 -24.46 20.65
CA LEU A 696 3.62 -25.78 20.46
C LEU A 696 4.90 -25.71 19.60
N LEU A 697 4.84 -25.05 18.46
CA LEU A 697 5.97 -24.93 17.53
C LEU A 697 7.14 -24.14 18.15
N LYS A 698 6.86 -23.06 18.89
CA LYS A 698 7.89 -22.30 19.62
C LYS A 698 8.63 -23.20 20.63
N GLN A 699 7.90 -24.01 21.35
CA GLN A 699 8.47 -24.93 22.32
C GLN A 699 9.22 -26.11 21.65
N ALA A 700 8.63 -26.66 20.58
CA ALA A 700 9.22 -27.78 19.85
C ALA A 700 10.53 -27.43 19.13
N LEU A 701 10.60 -26.22 18.54
CA LEU A 701 11.78 -25.81 17.78
C LEU A 701 12.82 -25.06 18.61
N GLY A 702 12.53 -24.78 19.90
CA GLY A 702 13.43 -24.16 20.85
C GLY A 702 13.81 -22.73 20.54
N THR A 703 14.75 -22.16 21.29
CA THR A 703 15.29 -20.79 21.10
C THR A 703 16.12 -20.62 19.83
N HIS A 704 16.28 -21.64 19.00
CA HIS A 704 16.92 -21.55 17.67
C HIS A 704 16.15 -20.69 16.66
N PHE A 705 15.04 -20.07 17.09
CA PHE A 705 14.33 -19.02 16.38
C PHE A 705 14.96 -17.61 16.52
N GLN A 706 16.11 -17.50 17.15
CA GLN A 706 16.82 -16.21 17.24
C GLN A 706 17.50 -15.82 15.95
#